data_43eea1e989b75fad431a2fd7e613bf02
#
_entry.id   43eea1e989b75fad431a2fd7e613bf02
#
_cell.length_a   1.000
_cell.length_b   1.000
_cell.length_c   1.000
_cell.angle_alpha   90.00
_cell.angle_beta   90.00
_cell.angle_gamma   90.00
#
_symmetry.space_group_name_H-M   'P 1'
#
loop_
_entity.id
_entity.type
_entity.pdbx_description
1 polymer ?
#
loop_
_entity_poly.entity_id
_entity_poly.type
_entity_poly.pdbx_seq_one_letter_code
_entity_poly.pdbx_strand_id
1 'polypeptide(L)'
;MTIDDTAPPRKEGTGLSSYPPEETWDHVDALDAKAWPTRVRRAHRLVPTTCFNCEANCGLLAWVDKETGRISKFEGNPVHPASRGRNCAKGPATINQVEDPERILYPMKRVGDRGEGLWERISWEQALDEVGTRIGNAFREERHHEVMYHVGRMGDDTYMERVLHSWGIDGHNSHTNICSSGARVGYASWMGFDRPSADFANAKVIFLISSHLEAGHYFNPHAQRIIEGQANGATVICVDPRLSNTASKADHWFSAWPGTEAFLLLAIARLLILDGTWDAAFFERWVNWETFLREARPDLEPVFANVGPALLELYAEYTPEAAARICGIDEDRIRTVARIIGEGLGRFASHTWRASSAGNEGGWMVARCLQFLNVLTGSVGTVGGTNANGWNKFIPVTPIHPEPQGRWNELQWPIEYPLSHHEMSMLLPHFLKAGRGYIDTYFTRVYNPLWTNPDGFTWMEVLRDPDKVGCHVALTPTWNESAWFADYVLPMGIASERHDVSSFETHNGRWIGFRQPVLRRHRELDGETFERTHEANPGEVWEEQEFFIDLSWRIDPDGSLGIRSQFESLENPGTPLTLDEYYAMLFEGSVPGLPEAAAAEGLTPLEYMRRRGSFSLPGDQTQVYERHVPAADLEGAFRDEAGVWRRPGTAGSHEALEDIEGHMPFIGDGSPAVDIDGEARLGFPTPSRKLEFFSATIRDWGWPEYAMPTFIKSQVHWEDLDMSAGERILVPTFRIPTLIHTRSANSKWLNEISHRHPLWLHPTDADQLGIEENGLVRITTRIGHFVIQAWRTEGIRPGVVAASHHMGRWRLEDDKARSWGAGKASIERDDDGRWRLRRDHGAEAYQSDDPDTDLIWWTDTGVHQNLTFPVQPDPVSGMHCWLQRVTVAPAEVGDAYGDVVVDTGASQRIFEEWLAKARPGPGPDGLRRPLWFARPVKPRATAYRYEG
;
A
#
# COMPACT_ATOMS: atom_id res chain seq x y z
N MET A 1 28.55 26.01 17.08
CA MET A 1 27.23 26.58 17.35
C MET A 1 26.84 26.13 18.75
N THR A 2 26.84 27.03 19.70
CA THR A 2 26.34 26.73 21.04
C THR A 2 24.83 26.60 20.93
N ILE A 3 24.32 25.42 21.26
CA ILE A 3 22.88 25.18 21.39
C ILE A 3 22.42 26.07 22.55
N ASP A 4 21.45 26.95 22.28
CA ASP A 4 20.82 27.78 23.31
C ASP A 4 19.97 26.88 24.22
N ASP A 5 20.52 26.54 25.39
CA ASP A 5 19.85 25.72 26.41
C ASP A 5 18.64 26.43 27.06
N THR A 6 18.31 27.65 26.63
CA THR A 6 17.18 28.42 27.15
C THR A 6 15.89 28.24 26.35
N ALA A 7 15.90 27.48 25.25
CA ALA A 7 14.70 27.23 24.51
C ALA A 7 13.71 26.40 25.36
N PRO A 8 12.43 26.82 25.47
CA PRO A 8 11.47 26.06 26.24
C PRO A 8 11.32 24.63 25.63
N PRO A 9 11.15 23.62 26.48
CA PRO A 9 11.00 22.25 25.98
C PRO A 9 9.86 22.19 24.96
N ARG A 10 10.12 21.60 23.81
CA ARG A 10 9.13 21.44 22.75
C ARG A 10 7.94 20.67 23.32
N LYS A 11 6.74 21.21 23.18
CA LYS A 11 5.52 20.51 23.56
C LYS A 11 5.44 19.23 22.77
N GLU A 12 5.25 18.13 23.44
CA GLU A 12 5.07 16.83 22.85
C GLU A 12 3.89 16.89 21.85
N GLY A 13 4.12 16.42 20.62
CA GLY A 13 3.10 16.39 19.55
C GLY A 13 3.00 17.63 18.66
N THR A 14 3.49 18.81 19.06
CA THR A 14 3.37 20.02 18.22
C THR A 14 4.53 20.19 17.22
N GLY A 15 5.68 19.64 17.52
CA GLY A 15 6.85 19.68 16.62
C GLY A 15 7.44 21.06 16.31
N LEU A 16 6.62 22.11 16.24
CA LEU A 16 7.01 23.47 15.90
C LEU A 16 6.30 24.47 16.82
N SER A 17 7.06 25.39 17.41
CA SER A 17 6.54 26.43 18.30
C SER A 17 5.86 27.61 17.56
N SER A 18 5.90 27.61 16.24
CA SER A 18 5.39 28.69 15.38
C SER A 18 4.00 28.48 14.82
N TYR A 19 3.37 27.35 15.09
CA TYR A 19 1.99 27.14 14.65
C TYR A 19 1.03 28.00 15.44
N PRO A 20 -0.03 28.55 14.77
CA PRO A 20 -1.11 29.21 15.47
C PRO A 20 -1.74 28.27 16.52
N PRO A 21 -2.00 28.76 17.74
CA PRO A 21 -2.70 27.96 18.75
C PRO A 21 -4.07 27.51 18.24
N GLU A 22 -4.52 26.30 18.64
CA GLU A 22 -5.76 25.68 18.16
C GLU A 22 -7.00 26.58 18.34
N GLU A 23 -7.07 27.29 19.44
CA GLU A 23 -8.14 28.24 19.77
C GLU A 23 -8.24 29.44 18.81
N THR A 24 -7.19 29.69 18.02
CA THR A 24 -7.15 30.79 17.04
C THR A 24 -7.47 30.34 15.62
N TRP A 25 -7.68 29.05 15.37
CA TRP A 25 -7.83 28.52 13.99
C TRP A 25 -9.03 29.09 13.24
N ASP A 26 -10.04 29.62 13.91
CA ASP A 26 -11.13 30.31 13.23
C ASP A 26 -10.71 31.66 12.62
N HIS A 27 -9.67 32.31 13.15
CA HIS A 27 -9.20 33.59 12.64
C HIS A 27 -7.70 33.79 12.84
N VAL A 28 -6.95 33.68 11.76
CA VAL A 28 -5.50 33.89 11.74
C VAL A 28 -5.13 34.91 10.68
N ASP A 29 -4.48 36.01 11.11
CA ASP A 29 -3.90 36.97 10.18
C ASP A 29 -2.53 36.53 9.68
N ALA A 30 -2.33 36.47 8.36
CA ALA A 30 -1.06 36.20 7.74
C ALA A 30 -0.73 37.16 6.60
N LEU A 31 0.54 37.29 6.29
CA LEU A 31 0.98 38.06 5.12
C LEU A 31 0.72 37.19 3.85
N ASP A 32 0.14 37.82 2.85
CA ASP A 32 -0.04 37.19 1.55
C ASP A 32 1.32 37.16 0.80
N ALA A 33 1.89 35.98 0.66
CA ALA A 33 3.18 35.82 -0.03
C ALA A 33 3.11 36.19 -1.52
N LYS A 34 1.93 36.00 -2.15
CA LYS A 34 1.71 36.35 -3.57
C LYS A 34 1.62 37.88 -3.80
N ALA A 35 1.39 38.66 -2.77
CA ALA A 35 1.33 40.11 -2.87
C ALA A 35 2.70 40.83 -2.78
N TRP A 36 3.78 40.06 -2.61
CA TRP A 36 5.13 40.62 -2.56
C TRP A 36 5.47 41.51 -3.80
N PRO A 37 6.10 42.70 -3.65
CA PRO A 37 6.67 43.23 -2.41
C PRO A 37 5.69 44.01 -1.51
N THR A 38 4.41 44.09 -1.86
CA THR A 38 3.39 44.74 -1.04
C THR A 38 3.04 43.88 0.17
N ARG A 39 3.02 44.46 1.36
CA ARG A 39 2.68 43.76 2.60
C ARG A 39 1.16 43.74 2.81
N VAL A 40 0.47 42.85 2.12
CA VAL A 40 -0.97 42.66 2.31
C VAL A 40 -1.19 41.64 3.42
N ARG A 41 -2.02 41.94 4.42
CA ARG A 41 -2.49 40.97 5.42
C ARG A 41 -3.84 40.45 4.98
N ARG A 42 -4.01 39.13 5.16
CA ARG A 42 -5.29 38.45 4.92
C ARG A 42 -5.69 37.65 6.14
N ALA A 43 -6.98 37.64 6.44
CA ALA A 43 -7.56 36.81 7.49
C ALA A 43 -7.88 35.43 6.92
N HIS A 44 -7.44 34.39 7.61
CA HIS A 44 -7.65 33.02 7.25
C HIS A 44 -8.39 32.25 8.33
N ARG A 45 -9.15 31.25 7.92
CA ARG A 45 -9.60 30.14 8.77
C ARG A 45 -8.77 28.92 8.46
N LEU A 46 -8.31 28.22 9.52
CA LEU A 46 -7.57 26.97 9.39
C LEU A 46 -8.54 25.80 9.56
N VAL A 47 -8.70 25.00 8.52
CA VAL A 47 -9.58 23.83 8.53
C VAL A 47 -8.73 22.58 8.52
N PRO A 48 -8.81 21.72 9.56
CA PRO A 48 -8.09 20.46 9.60
C PRO A 48 -8.59 19.49 8.52
N THR A 49 -7.65 18.81 7.89
CA THR A 49 -7.89 17.70 6.96
C THR A 49 -6.66 16.80 6.92
N THR A 50 -6.60 15.82 6.01
CA THR A 50 -5.44 14.94 5.88
C THR A 50 -4.94 14.84 4.45
N CYS A 51 -3.62 14.66 4.31
CA CYS A 51 -2.97 14.42 3.04
C CYS A 51 -3.37 13.04 2.48
N PHE A 52 -3.63 12.97 1.18
CA PHE A 52 -4.01 11.74 0.50
C PHE A 52 -2.93 11.19 -0.44
N ASN A 53 -1.75 11.78 -0.46
CA ASN A 53 -0.71 11.38 -1.41
C ASN A 53 -0.04 10.03 -1.07
N CYS A 54 -0.03 9.62 0.20
CA CYS A 54 0.46 8.30 0.61
C CYS A 54 -0.25 7.80 1.88
N GLU A 55 0.02 6.56 2.30
CA GLU A 55 -0.60 5.93 3.48
C GLU A 55 -0.20 6.57 4.82
N ALA A 56 0.80 7.46 4.85
CA ALA A 56 1.13 8.19 6.06
C ALA A 56 -0.02 9.08 6.56
N ASN A 57 -0.88 9.49 5.65
CA ASN A 57 -2.09 10.29 5.92
C ASN A 57 -1.85 11.44 6.91
N CYS A 58 -0.76 12.17 6.67
CA CYS A 58 -0.33 13.27 7.53
C CYS A 58 -1.42 14.31 7.68
N GLY A 59 -1.63 14.79 8.90
CA GLY A 59 -2.56 15.89 9.16
C GLY A 59 -2.15 17.17 8.44
N LEU A 60 -3.12 17.85 7.84
CA LEU A 60 -3.01 19.13 7.18
C LEU A 60 -3.93 20.15 7.83
N LEU A 61 -3.52 21.41 7.80
CA LEU A 61 -4.35 22.59 8.00
C LEU A 61 -4.48 23.30 6.67
N ALA A 62 -5.69 23.37 6.14
CA ALA A 62 -6.01 24.16 4.97
C ALA A 62 -6.24 25.60 5.40
N TRP A 63 -5.49 26.54 4.86
CA TRP A 63 -5.64 27.98 5.09
C TRP A 63 -6.65 28.54 4.11
N VAL A 64 -7.85 28.80 4.58
CA VAL A 64 -8.92 29.36 3.76
C VAL A 64 -9.00 30.85 3.98
N ASP A 65 -8.79 31.63 2.94
CA ASP A 65 -8.94 33.09 2.95
C ASP A 65 -10.41 33.45 3.20
N LYS A 66 -10.69 34.19 4.29
CA LYS A 66 -12.07 34.54 4.69
C LYS A 66 -12.73 35.55 3.78
N GLU A 67 -11.98 36.33 3.00
CA GLU A 67 -12.52 37.29 2.05
C GLU A 67 -12.95 36.63 0.73
N THR A 68 -12.12 35.70 0.24
CA THR A 68 -12.33 35.06 -1.07
C THR A 68 -12.98 33.68 -0.98
N GLY A 69 -12.97 33.04 0.19
CA GLY A 69 -13.41 31.64 0.38
C GLY A 69 -12.49 30.62 -0.28
N ARG A 70 -11.30 31.02 -0.78
CA ARG A 70 -10.37 30.12 -1.49
C ARG A 70 -9.32 29.54 -0.54
N ILE A 71 -8.91 28.32 -0.79
CA ILE A 71 -7.77 27.72 -0.11
C ILE A 71 -6.51 28.40 -0.65
N SER A 72 -5.70 28.98 0.22
CA SER A 72 -4.46 29.69 -0.15
C SER A 72 -3.22 28.80 -0.03
N LYS A 73 -3.20 27.86 0.92
CA LYS A 73 -2.09 26.91 1.15
C LYS A 73 -2.51 25.79 2.09
N PHE A 74 -1.66 24.74 2.15
CA PHE A 74 -1.71 23.67 3.16
C PHE A 74 -0.43 23.63 3.98
N GLU A 75 -0.57 23.44 5.28
CA GLU A 75 0.55 23.23 6.22
C GLU A 75 0.27 22.01 7.10
N GLY A 76 1.25 21.54 7.84
CA GLY A 76 1.06 20.37 8.71
C GLY A 76 0.20 20.69 9.92
N ASN A 77 -0.66 19.76 10.31
CA ASN A 77 -1.48 19.87 11.52
C ASN A 77 -0.65 19.42 12.75
N PRO A 78 -0.36 20.34 13.71
CA PRO A 78 0.50 20.06 14.86
C PRO A 78 -0.10 19.06 15.86
N VAL A 79 -1.43 18.96 15.93
CA VAL A 79 -2.10 18.05 16.85
C VAL A 79 -2.24 16.62 16.31
N HIS A 80 -1.88 16.41 15.04
CA HIS A 80 -1.97 15.07 14.42
C HIS A 80 -0.88 14.13 14.99
N PRO A 81 -1.25 12.97 15.61
CA PRO A 81 -0.31 12.14 16.38
C PRO A 81 0.82 11.54 15.54
N ALA A 82 0.54 11.16 14.28
CA ALA A 82 1.53 10.55 13.41
C ALA A 82 2.53 11.58 12.86
N SER A 83 2.04 12.67 12.28
CA SER A 83 2.88 13.65 11.55
C SER A 83 3.38 14.80 12.41
N ARG A 84 2.70 15.14 13.52
CA ARG A 84 3.13 16.15 14.50
C ARG A 84 3.51 17.50 13.87
N GLY A 85 2.65 18.00 12.97
CA GLY A 85 2.86 19.27 12.27
C GLY A 85 3.87 19.24 11.12
N ARG A 86 4.47 18.11 10.80
CA ARG A 86 5.47 18.00 9.73
C ARG A 86 4.92 17.26 8.52
N ASN A 87 5.33 17.71 7.34
CA ASN A 87 4.96 17.12 6.05
C ASN A 87 6.17 16.99 5.13
N CYS A 88 6.13 16.02 4.21
CA CYS A 88 6.98 16.06 3.04
C CYS A 88 6.40 17.04 2.01
N ALA A 89 7.13 17.32 0.93
CA ALA A 89 6.72 18.27 -0.12
C ALA A 89 5.32 18.00 -0.71
N LYS A 90 4.85 16.73 -0.70
CA LYS A 90 3.54 16.35 -1.25
C LYS A 90 2.34 16.90 -0.46
N GLY A 91 2.49 17.12 0.85
CA GLY A 91 1.43 17.68 1.68
C GLY A 91 1.05 19.10 1.23
N PRO A 92 1.97 20.07 1.30
CA PRO A 92 1.75 21.43 0.79
C PRO A 92 1.36 21.48 -0.69
N ALA A 93 1.94 20.62 -1.53
CA ALA A 93 1.63 20.53 -2.96
C ALA A 93 0.19 20.06 -3.28
N THR A 94 -0.62 19.72 -2.28
CA THR A 94 -2.06 19.48 -2.44
C THR A 94 -2.76 20.70 -3.07
N ILE A 95 -2.24 21.91 -2.89
CA ILE A 95 -2.79 23.11 -3.53
C ILE A 95 -2.75 23.02 -5.07
N ASN A 96 -1.73 22.37 -5.65
CA ASN A 96 -1.67 22.17 -7.10
C ASN A 96 -2.77 21.22 -7.60
N GLN A 97 -3.31 20.33 -6.76
CA GLN A 97 -4.46 19.50 -7.11
C GLN A 97 -5.78 20.30 -7.05
N VAL A 98 -5.90 21.25 -6.10
CA VAL A 98 -7.05 22.16 -6.02
C VAL A 98 -7.15 23.03 -7.26
N GLU A 99 -6.01 23.55 -7.72
CA GLU A 99 -5.90 24.53 -8.82
C GLU A 99 -5.59 23.87 -10.19
N ASP A 100 -5.59 22.54 -10.27
CA ASP A 100 -5.27 21.83 -11.51
C ASP A 100 -6.33 22.12 -12.59
N PRO A 101 -5.97 22.81 -13.70
CA PRO A 101 -6.90 23.13 -14.79
C PRO A 101 -7.35 21.92 -15.60
N GLU A 102 -6.71 20.76 -15.42
CA GLU A 102 -7.11 19.50 -16.07
C GLU A 102 -8.08 18.68 -15.22
N ARG A 103 -8.58 19.24 -14.12
CA ARG A 103 -9.59 18.58 -13.30
C ARG A 103 -10.86 18.28 -14.10
N ILE A 104 -11.40 17.09 -13.86
CA ILE A 104 -12.73 16.73 -14.37
C ILE A 104 -13.75 17.32 -13.41
N LEU A 105 -14.57 18.25 -13.91
CA LEU A 105 -15.54 18.98 -13.09
C LEU A 105 -16.99 18.54 -13.35
N TYR A 106 -17.24 17.75 -14.38
CA TYR A 106 -18.56 17.31 -14.80
C TYR A 106 -18.53 15.86 -15.26
N PRO A 107 -19.64 15.10 -15.06
CA PRO A 107 -19.78 13.76 -15.60
C PRO A 107 -19.63 13.75 -17.12
N MET A 108 -18.84 12.82 -17.62
CA MET A 108 -18.58 12.66 -19.05
C MET A 108 -18.94 11.26 -19.51
N LYS A 109 -19.60 11.15 -20.64
CA LYS A 109 -19.89 9.90 -21.33
C LYS A 109 -19.15 9.86 -22.65
N ARG A 110 -18.58 8.71 -22.98
CA ARG A 110 -17.88 8.49 -24.25
C ARG A 110 -18.85 8.54 -25.43
N VAL A 111 -18.39 9.16 -26.51
CA VAL A 111 -18.99 9.16 -27.85
C VAL A 111 -17.97 8.57 -28.79
N GLY A 112 -18.33 7.66 -29.70
CA GLY A 112 -17.39 6.97 -30.57
C GLY A 112 -16.69 5.75 -29.91
N ASP A 113 -15.56 5.33 -30.44
CA ASP A 113 -14.82 4.15 -29.96
C ASP A 113 -13.98 4.46 -28.73
N ARG A 114 -13.72 3.44 -27.89
CA ARG A 114 -12.86 3.59 -26.71
C ARG A 114 -11.43 3.93 -27.13
N GLY A 115 -10.91 5.05 -26.59
CA GLY A 115 -9.58 5.56 -26.91
C GLY A 115 -9.55 6.65 -27.96
N GLU A 116 -10.66 7.04 -28.59
CA GLU A 116 -10.75 8.17 -29.52
C GLU A 116 -10.72 9.54 -28.83
N GLY A 117 -10.99 9.59 -27.52
CA GLY A 117 -10.98 10.84 -26.76
C GLY A 117 -12.19 11.73 -26.99
N LEU A 118 -13.28 11.18 -27.52
CA LEU A 118 -14.53 11.90 -27.78
C LEU A 118 -15.50 11.74 -26.61
N TRP A 119 -15.86 12.87 -26.00
CA TRP A 119 -16.67 12.92 -24.79
C TRP A 119 -17.79 13.92 -24.90
N GLU A 120 -18.96 13.57 -24.31
CA GLU A 120 -20.06 14.50 -24.08
C GLU A 120 -20.31 14.66 -22.57
N ARG A 121 -20.65 15.87 -22.14
CA ARG A 121 -21.10 16.11 -20.78
C ARG A 121 -22.53 15.58 -20.62
N ILE A 122 -22.75 14.81 -19.55
CA ILE A 122 -24.04 14.31 -19.15
C ILE A 122 -24.41 14.81 -17.74
N SER A 123 -25.64 14.62 -17.31
CA SER A 123 -26.03 14.86 -15.92
C SER A 123 -25.66 13.69 -15.01
N TRP A 124 -25.53 13.94 -13.72
CA TRP A 124 -25.39 12.88 -12.71
C TRP A 124 -26.58 11.92 -12.71
N GLU A 125 -27.82 12.44 -12.84
CA GLU A 125 -29.01 11.61 -12.97
C GLU A 125 -28.90 10.60 -14.09
N GLN A 126 -28.48 11.03 -15.27
CA GLN A 126 -28.28 10.14 -16.41
C GLN A 126 -27.21 9.08 -16.13
N ALA A 127 -26.07 9.48 -15.56
CA ALA A 127 -24.98 8.54 -15.22
C ALA A 127 -25.44 7.48 -14.20
N LEU A 128 -26.11 7.92 -13.14
CA LEU A 128 -26.64 7.04 -12.10
C LEU A 128 -27.71 6.08 -12.63
N ASP A 129 -28.65 6.58 -13.46
CA ASP A 129 -29.72 5.77 -14.03
C ASP A 129 -29.18 4.71 -14.99
N GLU A 130 -28.27 5.08 -15.90
CA GLU A 130 -27.70 4.15 -16.88
C GLU A 130 -26.84 3.08 -16.22
N VAL A 131 -25.91 3.48 -15.34
CA VAL A 131 -25.02 2.56 -14.62
C VAL A 131 -25.78 1.73 -13.59
N GLY A 132 -26.67 2.35 -12.80
CA GLY A 132 -27.46 1.67 -11.78
C GLY A 132 -28.41 0.64 -12.36
N THR A 133 -29.10 0.96 -13.48
CA THR A 133 -29.97 0.01 -14.19
C THR A 133 -29.17 -1.19 -14.69
N ARG A 134 -27.99 -0.97 -15.26
CA ARG A 134 -27.11 -2.02 -15.75
C ARG A 134 -26.71 -2.98 -14.64
N ILE A 135 -26.22 -2.47 -13.52
CA ILE A 135 -25.81 -3.26 -12.36
C ILE A 135 -27.01 -3.99 -11.74
N GLY A 136 -28.14 -3.30 -11.58
CA GLY A 136 -29.37 -3.89 -11.04
C GLY A 136 -29.85 -5.08 -11.87
N ASN A 137 -29.76 -5.01 -13.20
CA ASN A 137 -30.07 -6.13 -14.08
C ASN A 137 -29.08 -7.29 -13.86
N ALA A 138 -27.78 -7.04 -13.79
CA ALA A 138 -26.77 -8.07 -13.52
C ALA A 138 -27.04 -8.76 -12.17
N PHE A 139 -27.42 -8.03 -11.12
CA PHE A 139 -27.72 -8.61 -9.81
C PHE A 139 -29.02 -9.43 -9.79
N ARG A 140 -30.07 -8.98 -10.47
CA ARG A 140 -31.32 -9.78 -10.62
C ARG A 140 -31.10 -11.07 -11.42
N GLU A 141 -30.10 -11.08 -12.31
CA GLU A 141 -29.67 -12.27 -13.07
C GLU A 141 -28.58 -13.08 -12.34
N GLU A 142 -28.31 -12.76 -11.09
CA GLU A 142 -27.29 -13.40 -10.23
C GLU A 142 -25.82 -13.32 -10.75
N ARG A 143 -25.51 -12.35 -11.62
CA ARG A 143 -24.20 -12.11 -12.22
C ARG A 143 -23.33 -11.15 -11.42
N HIS A 144 -23.33 -11.23 -10.08
CA HIS A 144 -22.55 -10.35 -9.20
C HIS A 144 -21.05 -10.39 -9.46
N HIS A 145 -20.52 -11.55 -9.87
CA HIS A 145 -19.11 -11.74 -10.20
C HIS A 145 -18.67 -11.00 -11.47
N GLU A 146 -19.61 -10.51 -12.28
CA GLU A 146 -19.35 -9.69 -13.46
C GLU A 146 -19.35 -8.19 -13.15
N VAL A 147 -19.70 -7.78 -11.95
CA VAL A 147 -19.53 -6.41 -11.46
C VAL A 147 -18.25 -6.32 -10.65
N MET A 148 -17.28 -5.58 -11.14
CA MET A 148 -15.95 -5.56 -10.57
C MET A 148 -15.53 -4.15 -10.14
N TYR A 149 -15.00 -4.05 -8.92
CA TYR A 149 -14.48 -2.83 -8.36
C TYR A 149 -12.98 -2.95 -8.09
N HIS A 150 -12.20 -2.09 -8.74
CA HIS A 150 -10.78 -1.97 -8.47
C HIS A 150 -10.42 -0.58 -7.93
N VAL A 151 -9.61 -0.57 -6.87
CA VAL A 151 -9.15 0.64 -6.22
C VAL A 151 -7.63 0.72 -6.19
N GLY A 152 -7.10 1.86 -6.59
CA GLY A 152 -5.65 2.07 -6.60
C GLY A 152 -5.07 2.42 -5.24
N ARG A 153 -5.91 2.88 -4.32
CA ARG A 153 -5.51 3.25 -2.97
C ARG A 153 -6.67 3.10 -2.02
N MET A 154 -6.38 2.50 -0.88
CA MET A 154 -7.28 2.48 0.24
C MET A 154 -7.58 3.91 0.70
N GLY A 155 -8.73 4.12 1.15
CA GLY A 155 -9.29 5.29 1.78
C GLY A 155 -10.73 4.98 2.02
N ASP A 156 -11.18 5.20 3.25
CA ASP A 156 -12.53 4.92 3.67
C ASP A 156 -12.93 3.44 3.58
N ASP A 157 -12.03 2.60 4.06
CA ASP A 157 -12.17 1.15 3.94
C ASP A 157 -13.44 0.64 4.61
N THR A 158 -13.80 1.16 5.78
CA THR A 158 -15.04 0.79 6.51
C THR A 158 -16.30 1.08 5.71
N TYR A 159 -16.34 2.21 4.99
CA TYR A 159 -17.47 2.54 4.15
C TYR A 159 -17.55 1.64 2.91
N MET A 160 -16.41 1.39 2.25
CA MET A 160 -16.39 0.53 1.06
C MET A 160 -16.68 -0.94 1.40
N GLU A 161 -16.33 -1.44 2.59
CA GLU A 161 -16.77 -2.75 3.05
C GLU A 161 -18.30 -2.84 3.10
N ARG A 162 -18.97 -1.77 3.57
CA ARG A 162 -20.43 -1.68 3.54
C ARG A 162 -20.98 -1.78 2.11
N VAL A 163 -20.39 -1.07 1.15
CA VAL A 163 -20.81 -1.11 -0.26
C VAL A 163 -20.64 -2.51 -0.84
N LEU A 164 -19.44 -3.08 -0.70
CA LEU A 164 -19.09 -4.38 -1.29
C LEU A 164 -19.93 -5.51 -0.69
N HIS A 165 -20.14 -5.52 0.63
CA HIS A 165 -20.99 -6.50 1.30
C HIS A 165 -22.45 -6.34 0.84
N SER A 166 -22.97 -5.12 0.80
CA SER A 166 -24.37 -4.87 0.37
C SER A 166 -24.63 -5.29 -1.07
N TRP A 167 -23.65 -5.09 -1.94
CA TRP A 167 -23.74 -5.47 -3.35
C TRP A 167 -23.42 -6.96 -3.59
N GLY A 168 -22.86 -7.63 -2.61
CA GLY A 168 -22.44 -9.04 -2.77
C GLY A 168 -21.29 -9.23 -3.73
N ILE A 169 -20.37 -8.25 -3.83
CA ILE A 169 -19.21 -8.28 -4.73
C ILE A 169 -17.90 -8.24 -3.95
N ASP A 170 -16.82 -8.61 -4.63
CA ASP A 170 -15.45 -8.55 -4.10
C ASP A 170 -14.72 -7.28 -4.56
N GLY A 171 -13.57 -7.03 -3.94
CA GLY A 171 -12.64 -5.97 -4.26
C GLY A 171 -12.44 -5.01 -3.09
N HIS A 172 -11.19 -4.66 -2.78
CA HIS A 172 -10.89 -3.79 -1.64
C HIS A 172 -9.60 -3.01 -1.83
N ASN A 173 -8.54 -3.67 -2.35
CA ASN A 173 -7.21 -3.08 -2.42
C ASN A 173 -6.41 -3.64 -3.60
N SER A 174 -6.88 -3.36 -4.77
CA SER A 174 -6.48 -4.01 -6.03
C SER A 174 -5.02 -3.79 -6.42
N HIS A 175 -4.34 -2.77 -5.87
CA HIS A 175 -2.94 -2.50 -6.21
C HIS A 175 -1.94 -3.25 -5.31
N THR A 176 -2.36 -3.91 -4.23
CA THR A 176 -1.41 -4.40 -3.22
C THR A 176 -0.58 -5.59 -3.70
N ASN A 177 -1.08 -6.41 -4.61
CA ASN A 177 -0.30 -7.48 -5.24
C ASN A 177 0.78 -7.00 -6.22
N ILE A 178 0.76 -5.74 -6.60
CA ILE A 178 1.88 -5.08 -7.29
C ILE A 178 2.70 -4.20 -6.36
N CYS A 179 2.38 -4.17 -5.05
CA CYS A 179 2.96 -3.26 -4.06
C CYS A 179 3.69 -3.96 -2.92
N SER A 180 2.98 -4.74 -2.10
CA SER A 180 3.51 -5.22 -0.81
C SER A 180 2.93 -6.54 -0.33
N SER A 181 2.16 -7.24 -1.13
CA SER A 181 1.52 -8.50 -0.72
C SER A 181 2.54 -9.55 -0.27
N GLY A 182 3.70 -9.61 -0.92
CA GLY A 182 4.77 -10.53 -0.52
C GLY A 182 5.22 -10.32 0.92
N ALA A 183 5.54 -9.07 1.32
CA ALA A 183 5.92 -8.79 2.71
C ALA A 183 4.82 -9.19 3.69
N ARG A 184 3.55 -8.97 3.33
CA ARG A 184 2.42 -9.32 4.19
C ARG A 184 2.28 -10.83 4.39
N VAL A 185 2.44 -11.63 3.33
CA VAL A 185 2.47 -13.09 3.43
C VAL A 185 3.58 -13.56 4.36
N GLY A 186 4.78 -12.98 4.23
CA GLY A 186 5.92 -13.30 5.08
C GLY A 186 5.65 -13.05 6.56
N TYR A 187 5.11 -11.89 6.92
CA TYR A 187 4.78 -11.56 8.30
C TYR A 187 3.58 -12.37 8.83
N ALA A 188 2.51 -12.47 8.04
CA ALA A 188 1.32 -13.21 8.45
C ALA A 188 1.62 -14.67 8.74
N SER A 189 2.49 -15.31 7.96
CA SER A 189 2.90 -16.70 8.20
C SER A 189 3.67 -16.93 9.50
N TRP A 190 4.16 -15.87 10.17
CA TRP A 190 4.77 -15.91 11.49
C TRP A 190 3.78 -15.65 12.62
N MET A 191 2.99 -14.59 12.49
CA MET A 191 2.30 -13.99 13.64
C MET A 191 0.81 -13.74 13.40
N GLY A 192 0.28 -14.13 12.24
CA GLY A 192 -1.12 -13.88 11.88
C GLY A 192 -1.41 -12.41 11.52
N PHE A 193 -0.49 -11.50 11.78
CA PHE A 193 -0.57 -10.09 11.42
C PHE A 193 0.30 -9.81 10.21
N ASP A 194 -0.20 -8.98 9.32
CA ASP A 194 0.46 -8.70 8.02
C ASP A 194 1.28 -7.41 7.99
N ARG A 195 1.09 -6.54 8.97
CA ARG A 195 1.68 -5.18 8.96
C ARG A 195 2.28 -4.81 10.32
N PRO A 196 3.54 -5.16 10.56
CA PRO A 196 4.23 -4.76 11.76
C PRO A 196 4.50 -3.24 11.77
N SER A 197 4.51 -2.66 12.98
CA SER A 197 4.86 -1.25 13.23
C SER A 197 6.13 -1.20 14.06
N ALA A 198 7.18 -0.59 13.51
CA ALA A 198 8.46 -0.47 14.20
C ALA A 198 8.50 0.76 15.12
N ASP A 199 9.03 0.58 16.34
CA ASP A 199 9.27 1.67 17.29
C ASP A 199 10.69 2.24 17.16
N PHE A 200 10.93 2.91 16.01
CA PHE A 200 12.24 3.44 15.67
C PHE A 200 12.78 4.46 16.69
N ALA A 201 11.91 5.27 17.30
CA ALA A 201 12.33 6.34 18.21
C ALA A 201 13.01 5.81 19.50
N ASN A 202 12.62 4.62 19.95
CA ASN A 202 13.12 3.97 21.13
C ASN A 202 14.08 2.81 20.85
N ALA A 203 14.37 2.52 19.59
CA ALA A 203 15.23 1.41 19.19
C ALA A 203 16.69 1.62 19.61
N LYS A 204 17.41 0.52 19.82
CA LYS A 204 18.88 0.49 19.91
C LYS A 204 19.51 0.18 18.56
N VAL A 205 18.83 -0.65 17.76
CA VAL A 205 19.24 -1.00 16.41
C VAL A 205 18.04 -0.82 15.48
N ILE A 206 18.25 -0.09 14.39
CA ILE A 206 17.27 0.09 13.31
C ILE A 206 17.80 -0.60 12.06
N PHE A 207 17.08 -1.62 11.58
CA PHE A 207 17.50 -2.42 10.43
C PHE A 207 16.51 -2.30 9.28
N LEU A 208 16.95 -1.73 8.16
CA LEU A 208 16.13 -1.37 7.02
C LEU A 208 16.58 -2.14 5.77
N ILE A 209 15.69 -2.94 5.19
CA ILE A 209 15.96 -3.69 3.96
C ILE A 209 15.12 -3.13 2.83
N SER A 210 15.77 -2.59 1.79
CA SER A 210 15.11 -1.98 0.63
C SER A 210 13.97 -1.03 1.00
N SER A 211 14.12 -0.38 2.15
CA SER A 211 13.14 0.52 2.75
C SER A 211 13.65 1.95 2.71
N HIS A 212 13.34 2.64 1.62
CA HIS A 212 13.64 4.05 1.46
C HIS A 212 12.57 4.88 2.20
N LEU A 213 12.61 4.86 3.54
CA LEU A 213 11.53 5.41 4.38
C LEU A 213 11.40 6.93 4.32
N GLU A 214 12.43 7.66 3.94
CA GLU A 214 12.38 9.11 3.73
C GLU A 214 11.66 9.51 2.45
N ALA A 215 11.57 8.63 1.46
CA ALA A 215 10.87 8.83 0.20
C ALA A 215 9.81 7.76 -0.11
N GLY A 216 9.91 6.61 0.57
CA GLY A 216 9.08 5.45 0.37
C GLY A 216 7.84 5.41 1.27
N HIS A 217 7.61 4.29 1.91
CA HIS A 217 6.42 3.97 2.68
C HIS A 217 6.33 4.78 3.98
N TYR A 218 5.19 5.48 4.19
CA TYR A 218 4.92 6.36 5.32
C TYR A 218 5.94 7.48 5.58
N PHE A 219 6.67 7.83 4.62
CA PHE A 219 7.65 8.94 4.54
C PHE A 219 7.98 9.64 5.86
N ASN A 220 7.25 10.71 6.11
CA ASN A 220 7.53 11.67 7.15
C ASN A 220 7.40 11.11 8.59
N PRO A 221 6.36 10.36 8.98
CA PRO A 221 6.30 9.81 10.33
C PRO A 221 7.45 8.84 10.65
N HIS A 222 7.84 7.98 9.70
CA HIS A 222 8.97 7.09 9.87
C HIS A 222 10.30 7.83 9.91
N ALA A 223 10.52 8.76 8.97
CA ALA A 223 11.75 9.57 8.94
C ALA A 223 11.96 10.34 10.25
N GLN A 224 10.90 10.93 10.80
CA GLN A 224 10.97 11.59 12.11
C GLN A 224 11.46 10.65 13.20
N ARG A 225 10.88 9.45 13.29
CA ARG A 225 11.21 8.49 14.35
C ARG A 225 12.57 7.84 14.18
N ILE A 226 13.02 7.65 12.96
CA ILE A 226 14.40 7.18 12.68
C ILE A 226 15.40 8.24 13.16
N ILE A 227 15.17 9.52 12.83
CA ILE A 227 16.03 10.62 13.30
C ILE A 227 16.01 10.74 14.83
N GLU A 228 14.85 10.58 15.47
CA GLU A 228 14.73 10.53 16.93
C GLU A 228 15.51 9.35 17.51
N GLY A 229 15.41 8.16 16.92
CA GLY A 229 16.17 6.98 17.32
C GLY A 229 17.67 7.20 17.21
N GLN A 230 18.16 7.77 16.10
CA GLN A 230 19.57 8.12 15.94
C GLN A 230 20.02 9.17 16.99
N ALA A 231 19.20 10.19 17.25
CA ALA A 231 19.50 11.16 18.29
C ALA A 231 19.54 10.52 19.70
N ASN A 232 18.81 9.43 19.92
CA ASN A 232 18.80 8.65 21.14
C ASN A 232 19.91 7.55 21.15
N GLY A 233 20.78 7.53 20.13
CA GLY A 233 21.94 6.62 20.05
C GLY A 233 21.67 5.28 19.36
N ALA A 234 20.58 5.16 18.58
CA ALA A 234 20.35 3.98 17.76
C ALA A 234 21.34 3.88 16.61
N THR A 235 21.84 2.66 16.35
CA THR A 235 22.61 2.36 15.15
C THR A 235 21.66 2.02 13.99
N VAL A 236 21.82 2.72 12.86
CA VAL A 236 21.00 2.47 11.65
C VAL A 236 21.79 1.66 10.63
N ILE A 237 21.21 0.53 10.23
CA ILE A 237 21.76 -0.39 9.23
C ILE A 237 20.80 -0.41 8.04
N CYS A 238 21.31 -0.17 6.84
CA CYS A 238 20.51 -0.14 5.62
C CYS A 238 21.06 -1.12 4.57
N VAL A 239 20.21 -1.99 4.05
CA VAL A 239 20.50 -2.89 2.92
C VAL A 239 19.73 -2.38 1.70
N ASP A 240 20.42 -1.79 0.73
CA ASP A 240 19.86 -1.22 -0.50
C ASP A 240 20.94 -1.24 -1.59
N PRO A 241 20.69 -1.72 -2.80
CA PRO A 241 21.69 -1.68 -3.89
C PRO A 241 22.02 -0.26 -4.33
N ARG A 242 21.22 0.73 -3.93
CA ARG A 242 21.41 2.16 -4.21
C ARG A 242 21.74 2.94 -2.92
N LEU A 243 22.57 3.94 -3.04
CA LEU A 243 22.78 4.95 -2.00
C LEU A 243 21.59 5.91 -1.97
N SER A 244 20.46 5.42 -1.45
CA SER A 244 19.24 6.20 -1.27
C SER A 244 19.41 7.25 -0.17
N ASN A 245 18.43 8.20 -0.05
CA ASN A 245 18.46 9.20 1.02
C ASN A 245 18.53 8.54 2.42
N THR A 246 17.86 7.41 2.60
CA THR A 246 17.93 6.64 3.85
C THR A 246 19.29 5.97 4.02
N ALA A 247 19.80 5.31 2.98
CA ALA A 247 21.11 4.66 3.01
C ALA A 247 22.26 5.65 3.27
N SER A 248 22.18 6.88 2.75
CA SER A 248 23.19 7.92 2.95
C SER A 248 23.29 8.46 4.38
N LYS A 249 22.31 8.15 5.24
CA LYS A 249 22.27 8.54 6.65
C LYS A 249 22.45 7.36 7.61
N ALA A 250 22.57 6.14 7.07
CA ALA A 250 22.81 4.95 7.86
C ALA A 250 24.27 4.88 8.35
N ASP A 251 24.49 4.33 9.56
CA ASP A 251 25.81 4.03 10.07
C ASP A 251 26.50 2.90 9.29
N HIS A 252 25.68 1.96 8.80
CA HIS A 252 26.14 0.87 7.95
C HIS A 252 25.22 0.76 6.71
N TRP A 253 25.78 0.94 5.53
CA TRP A 253 25.11 0.68 4.26
C TRP A 253 25.71 -0.54 3.58
N PHE A 254 24.82 -1.47 3.20
CA PHE A 254 25.16 -2.68 2.46
C PHE A 254 24.52 -2.65 1.08
N SER A 255 25.37 -2.58 0.06
CA SER A 255 24.94 -2.72 -1.33
C SER A 255 24.89 -4.19 -1.73
N ALA A 256 23.91 -4.94 -1.22
CA ALA A 256 23.71 -6.35 -1.55
C ALA A 256 23.23 -6.54 -3.00
N TRP A 257 23.49 -7.72 -3.58
CA TRP A 257 22.83 -8.13 -4.80
C TRP A 257 21.32 -8.25 -4.58
N PRO A 258 20.46 -7.62 -5.40
CA PRO A 258 19.03 -7.79 -5.28
C PRO A 258 18.61 -9.26 -5.40
N GLY A 259 17.68 -9.69 -4.54
CA GLY A 259 17.21 -11.07 -4.49
C GLY A 259 18.06 -12.02 -3.63
N THR A 260 19.07 -11.50 -2.90
CA THR A 260 19.91 -12.30 -1.99
C THR A 260 19.69 -11.95 -0.52
N GLU A 261 18.79 -11.06 -0.20
CA GLU A 261 18.58 -10.49 1.13
C GLU A 261 18.21 -11.56 2.17
N ALA A 262 17.42 -12.57 1.80
CA ALA A 262 17.07 -13.67 2.70
C ALA A 262 18.30 -14.49 3.11
N PHE A 263 19.27 -14.70 2.21
CA PHE A 263 20.52 -15.39 2.52
C PHE A 263 21.33 -14.61 3.56
N LEU A 264 21.45 -13.29 3.40
CA LEU A 264 22.11 -12.42 4.38
C LEU A 264 21.45 -12.52 5.75
N LEU A 265 20.12 -12.46 5.81
CA LEU A 265 19.37 -12.53 7.07
C LEU A 265 19.56 -13.85 7.79
N LEU A 266 19.58 -14.97 7.06
CA LEU A 266 19.82 -16.30 7.63
C LEU A 266 21.27 -16.46 8.12
N ALA A 267 22.24 -15.87 7.43
CA ALA A 267 23.63 -15.85 7.91
C ALA A 267 23.76 -15.05 9.22
N ILE A 268 23.07 -13.92 9.33
CA ILE A 268 23.02 -13.14 10.58
C ILE A 268 22.32 -13.96 11.68
N ALA A 269 21.16 -14.56 11.39
CA ALA A 269 20.43 -15.42 12.34
C ALA A 269 21.31 -16.55 12.87
N ARG A 270 22.03 -17.22 11.97
CA ARG A 270 23.00 -18.29 12.34
C ARG A 270 24.08 -17.77 13.27
N LEU A 271 24.65 -16.58 13.01
CA LEU A 271 25.66 -15.97 13.89
C LEU A 271 25.08 -15.68 15.29
N LEU A 272 23.89 -15.10 15.39
CA LEU A 272 23.25 -14.84 16.68
C LEU A 272 23.08 -16.10 17.50
N ILE A 273 22.69 -17.22 16.88
CA ILE A 273 22.50 -18.50 17.54
C ILE A 273 23.85 -19.10 17.93
N LEU A 274 24.84 -19.08 17.03
CA LEU A 274 26.18 -19.62 17.24
C LEU A 274 26.92 -18.92 18.38
N ASP A 275 26.84 -17.58 18.43
CA ASP A 275 27.48 -16.73 19.41
C ASP A 275 26.70 -16.67 20.73
N GLY A 276 25.52 -17.30 20.81
CA GLY A 276 24.66 -17.27 21.98
C GLY A 276 24.09 -15.88 22.31
N THR A 277 24.03 -14.98 21.32
CA THR A 277 23.54 -13.60 21.45
C THR A 277 22.10 -13.47 20.96
N TRP A 278 21.26 -14.47 21.22
CA TRP A 278 19.82 -14.49 20.93
C TRP A 278 18.99 -14.65 22.22
N ASP A 279 17.77 -14.19 22.20
CA ASP A 279 16.82 -14.34 23.34
C ASP A 279 16.17 -15.74 23.34
N ALA A 280 16.90 -16.72 23.86
CA ALA A 280 16.45 -18.10 23.93
C ALA A 280 15.19 -18.26 24.81
N ALA A 281 15.06 -17.44 25.87
CA ALA A 281 13.89 -17.50 26.77
C ALA A 281 12.62 -17.00 26.06
N PHE A 282 12.72 -15.93 25.27
CA PHE A 282 11.60 -15.48 24.45
C PHE A 282 11.21 -16.54 23.42
N PHE A 283 12.22 -17.15 22.75
CA PHE A 283 11.98 -18.19 21.76
C PHE A 283 11.30 -19.41 22.36
N GLU A 284 11.77 -19.90 23.50
CA GLU A 284 11.17 -21.04 24.23
C GLU A 284 9.72 -20.79 24.58
N ARG A 285 9.41 -19.58 25.04
CA ARG A 285 8.09 -19.21 25.53
C ARG A 285 7.08 -18.98 24.39
N TRP A 286 7.46 -18.25 23.32
CA TRP A 286 6.53 -17.70 22.33
C TRP A 286 6.60 -18.31 20.94
N VAL A 287 7.54 -19.19 20.62
CA VAL A 287 7.66 -19.85 19.32
C VAL A 287 7.14 -21.29 19.38
N ASN A 288 6.58 -21.78 18.28
CA ASN A 288 6.10 -23.16 18.15
C ASN A 288 7.25 -24.15 17.86
N TRP A 289 8.32 -24.08 18.65
CA TRP A 289 9.53 -24.87 18.48
C TRP A 289 9.30 -26.39 18.64
N GLU A 290 8.29 -26.79 19.43
CA GLU A 290 7.94 -28.21 19.57
C GLU A 290 7.45 -28.77 18.22
N THR A 291 6.63 -27.98 17.49
CA THR A 291 6.17 -28.34 16.16
C THR A 291 7.34 -28.45 15.19
N PHE A 292 8.28 -27.51 15.22
CA PHE A 292 9.51 -27.57 14.42
C PHE A 292 10.29 -28.86 14.67
N LEU A 293 10.55 -29.24 15.91
CA LEU A 293 11.29 -30.47 16.21
C LEU A 293 10.51 -31.73 15.76
N ARG A 294 9.22 -31.80 16.04
CA ARG A 294 8.40 -32.97 15.67
C ARG A 294 8.29 -33.16 14.16
N GLU A 295 8.15 -32.09 13.41
CA GLU A 295 7.88 -32.13 11.98
C GLU A 295 9.16 -32.14 11.13
N ALA A 296 10.16 -31.35 11.50
CA ALA A 296 11.38 -31.20 10.72
C ALA A 296 12.57 -32.06 11.26
N ARG A 297 12.53 -32.42 12.55
CA ARG A 297 13.59 -33.20 13.22
C ARG A 297 13.01 -34.31 14.10
N PRO A 298 12.26 -35.26 13.51
CA PRO A 298 11.67 -36.37 14.26
C PRO A 298 12.70 -37.34 14.88
N ASP A 299 13.98 -37.18 14.51
CA ASP A 299 15.14 -37.87 15.06
C ASP A 299 15.55 -37.32 16.43
N LEU A 300 15.09 -36.14 16.83
CA LEU A 300 15.40 -35.48 18.11
C LEU A 300 14.22 -35.52 19.07
N GLU A 301 14.52 -35.67 20.35
CA GLU A 301 13.51 -35.49 21.40
C GLU A 301 13.02 -34.02 21.37
N PRO A 302 11.70 -33.75 21.43
CA PRO A 302 11.16 -32.40 21.38
C PRO A 302 11.32 -31.69 22.74
N VAL A 303 12.58 -31.38 23.09
CA VAL A 303 12.98 -30.60 24.27
C VAL A 303 13.74 -29.37 23.81
N PHE A 304 13.55 -28.24 24.49
CA PHE A 304 14.12 -26.95 24.04
C PHE A 304 15.66 -26.96 23.90
N ALA A 305 16.33 -27.74 24.71
CA ALA A 305 17.81 -27.91 24.61
C ALA A 305 18.28 -28.37 23.20
N ASN A 306 17.43 -29.03 22.45
CA ASN A 306 17.75 -29.48 21.07
C ASN A 306 17.47 -28.41 20.00
N VAL A 307 16.78 -27.32 20.33
CA VAL A 307 16.38 -26.29 19.36
C VAL A 307 17.61 -25.57 18.78
N GLY A 308 18.49 -25.04 19.60
CA GLY A 308 19.69 -24.33 19.15
C GLY A 308 20.55 -25.17 18.21
N PRO A 309 20.97 -26.39 18.62
CA PRO A 309 21.69 -27.33 17.75
C PRO A 309 20.97 -27.63 16.43
N ALA A 310 19.64 -27.88 16.47
CA ALA A 310 18.84 -28.17 15.29
C ALA A 310 18.78 -26.97 14.31
N LEU A 311 18.65 -25.75 14.84
CA LEU A 311 18.69 -24.54 14.03
C LEU A 311 20.07 -24.31 13.37
N LEU A 312 21.16 -24.56 14.10
CA LEU A 312 22.52 -24.45 13.55
C LEU A 312 22.77 -25.48 12.45
N GLU A 313 22.21 -26.68 12.55
CA GLU A 313 22.28 -27.70 11.51
C GLU A 313 21.41 -27.34 10.31
N LEU A 314 20.15 -26.90 10.53
CA LEU A 314 19.24 -26.42 9.49
C LEU A 314 19.87 -25.29 8.66
N TYR A 315 20.58 -24.38 9.31
CA TYR A 315 21.21 -23.21 8.68
C TYR A 315 22.71 -23.38 8.46
N ALA A 316 23.24 -24.58 8.38
CA ALA A 316 24.67 -24.85 8.25
C ALA A 316 25.31 -24.19 7.02
N GLU A 317 24.59 -24.06 5.91
CA GLU A 317 25.08 -23.47 4.66
C GLU A 317 25.16 -21.93 4.69
N TYR A 318 24.40 -21.27 5.56
CA TYR A 318 24.35 -19.81 5.63
C TYR A 318 25.51 -19.26 6.49
N THR A 319 26.74 -19.55 6.06
CA THR A 319 27.92 -19.02 6.74
C THR A 319 28.22 -17.58 6.31
N PRO A 320 28.92 -16.77 7.10
CA PRO A 320 29.34 -15.43 6.71
C PRO A 320 30.13 -15.40 5.40
N GLU A 321 31.00 -16.40 5.17
CA GLU A 321 31.77 -16.56 3.94
C GLU A 321 30.86 -16.82 2.73
N ALA A 322 29.85 -17.69 2.88
CA ALA A 322 28.88 -17.97 1.85
C ALA A 322 28.01 -16.72 1.56
N ALA A 323 27.58 -16.02 2.62
CA ALA A 323 26.82 -14.77 2.47
C ALA A 323 27.66 -13.67 1.82
N ALA A 324 28.94 -13.56 2.14
CA ALA A 324 29.84 -12.62 1.48
C ALA A 324 29.90 -12.86 -0.03
N ARG A 325 30.02 -14.12 -0.45
CA ARG A 325 30.04 -14.50 -1.86
C ARG A 325 28.69 -14.25 -2.56
N ILE A 326 27.59 -14.74 -1.97
CA ILE A 326 26.24 -14.69 -2.59
C ILE A 326 25.68 -13.26 -2.61
N CYS A 327 25.83 -12.51 -1.52
CA CYS A 327 25.28 -11.17 -1.39
C CYS A 327 26.24 -10.08 -1.88
N GLY A 328 27.54 -10.42 -2.06
CA GLY A 328 28.57 -9.48 -2.47
C GLY A 328 28.88 -8.43 -1.39
N ILE A 329 28.80 -8.82 -0.12
CA ILE A 329 29.08 -7.98 1.05
C ILE A 329 30.30 -8.54 1.76
N ASP A 330 31.16 -7.66 2.25
CA ASP A 330 32.34 -8.07 3.01
C ASP A 330 31.97 -8.87 4.27
N GLU A 331 32.67 -9.99 4.51
CA GLU A 331 32.39 -10.92 5.60
C GLU A 331 32.52 -10.27 6.99
N ASP A 332 33.58 -9.46 7.21
CA ASP A 332 33.81 -8.80 8.50
C ASP A 332 32.68 -7.80 8.81
N ARG A 333 32.10 -7.19 7.78
CA ARG A 333 30.94 -6.31 7.94
C ARG A 333 29.68 -7.09 8.32
N ILE A 334 29.48 -8.29 7.77
CA ILE A 334 28.36 -9.18 8.14
C ILE A 334 28.49 -9.57 9.62
N ARG A 335 29.69 -10.00 10.06
CA ARG A 335 29.98 -10.34 11.47
C ARG A 335 29.76 -9.13 12.40
N THR A 336 30.21 -7.95 11.97
CA THR A 336 30.03 -6.70 12.73
C THR A 336 28.56 -6.39 12.96
N VAL A 337 27.75 -6.49 11.91
CA VAL A 337 26.31 -6.21 12.01
C VAL A 337 25.58 -7.26 12.85
N ALA A 338 25.93 -8.54 12.73
CA ALA A 338 25.36 -9.59 13.57
C ALA A 338 25.62 -9.29 15.07
N ARG A 339 26.86 -8.89 15.43
CA ARG A 339 27.21 -8.48 16.81
C ARG A 339 26.37 -7.27 17.27
N ILE A 340 26.24 -6.22 16.43
CA ILE A 340 25.44 -5.04 16.77
C ILE A 340 23.97 -5.43 17.02
N ILE A 341 23.40 -6.32 16.19
CA ILE A 341 22.04 -6.81 16.37
C ILE A 341 21.91 -7.60 17.68
N GLY A 342 22.87 -8.49 17.99
CA GLY A 342 22.92 -9.24 19.24
C GLY A 342 23.02 -8.35 20.50
N GLU A 343 23.65 -7.18 20.39
CA GLU A 343 23.69 -6.17 21.47
C GLU A 343 22.35 -5.43 21.62
N GLY A 344 21.44 -5.56 20.64
CA GLY A 344 20.15 -4.89 20.59
C GLY A 344 18.97 -5.70 21.11
N LEU A 345 19.17 -6.77 21.89
CA LEU A 345 18.09 -7.61 22.42
C LEU A 345 16.94 -6.79 23.03
N GLY A 346 15.69 -7.13 22.65
CA GLY A 346 14.47 -6.44 23.05
C GLY A 346 14.24 -5.08 22.40
N ARG A 347 15.22 -4.50 21.68
CA ARG A 347 15.16 -3.15 21.10
C ARG A 347 15.69 -3.10 19.67
N PHE A 348 15.41 -4.14 18.90
CA PHE A 348 15.71 -4.26 17.47
C PHE A 348 14.46 -3.90 16.66
N ALA A 349 14.45 -2.75 16.02
CA ALA A 349 13.38 -2.29 15.16
C ALA A 349 13.76 -2.52 13.69
N SER A 350 12.88 -3.17 12.93
CA SER A 350 13.18 -3.53 11.55
C SER A 350 12.06 -3.17 10.59
N HIS A 351 12.40 -3.01 9.31
CA HIS A 351 11.41 -2.79 8.26
C HIS A 351 11.89 -3.31 6.91
N THR A 352 11.01 -4.02 6.22
CA THR A 352 11.09 -4.30 4.79
C THR A 352 9.72 -4.11 4.16
N TRP A 353 9.68 -3.75 2.88
CA TRP A 353 8.37 -3.59 2.23
C TRP A 353 8.44 -3.89 0.75
N ARG A 354 8.73 -2.90 -0.08
CA ARG A 354 8.90 -3.07 -1.52
C ARG A 354 10.26 -3.64 -1.89
N ALA A 355 10.57 -3.69 -3.14
CA ALA A 355 11.82 -4.16 -3.72
C ALA A 355 12.21 -5.56 -3.24
N SER A 356 12.88 -5.74 -2.12
CA SER A 356 13.33 -7.05 -1.66
C SER A 356 12.17 -8.03 -1.38
N SER A 357 11.09 -7.57 -0.75
CA SER A 357 9.92 -8.41 -0.40
C SER A 357 8.86 -8.52 -1.50
N ALA A 358 9.02 -7.76 -2.58
CA ALA A 358 8.09 -7.72 -3.70
C ALA A 358 8.80 -7.71 -5.05
N GLY A 359 10.10 -7.67 -5.08
CA GLY A 359 10.88 -7.53 -6.30
C GLY A 359 11.20 -8.84 -7.00
N ASN A 360 11.12 -9.96 -6.31
CA ASN A 360 11.63 -11.24 -6.76
C ASN A 360 10.76 -12.42 -6.33
N GLU A 361 10.89 -13.53 -7.05
CA GLU A 361 10.34 -14.83 -6.66
C GLU A 361 10.89 -15.18 -5.27
N GLY A 362 10.01 -15.54 -4.34
CA GLY A 362 10.40 -15.78 -2.95
C GLY A 362 10.64 -14.51 -2.12
N GLY A 363 10.30 -13.32 -2.61
CA GLY A 363 10.46 -12.07 -1.85
C GLY A 363 9.71 -12.05 -0.52
N TRP A 364 8.58 -12.76 -0.41
CA TRP A 364 7.86 -12.94 0.84
C TRP A 364 8.71 -13.59 1.94
N MET A 365 9.66 -14.44 1.57
CA MET A 365 10.59 -15.09 2.48
C MET A 365 11.61 -14.10 3.07
N VAL A 366 11.92 -12.99 2.37
CA VAL A 366 12.77 -11.93 2.94
C VAL A 366 12.09 -11.31 4.17
N ALA A 367 10.80 -11.02 4.10
CA ALA A 367 10.05 -10.53 5.25
C ALA A 367 9.96 -11.59 6.37
N ARG A 368 9.80 -12.86 6.00
CA ARG A 368 9.79 -13.97 6.95
C ARG A 368 11.13 -14.15 7.66
N CYS A 369 12.26 -14.05 6.94
CA CYS A 369 13.61 -14.11 7.52
C CYS A 369 13.92 -12.87 8.37
N LEU A 370 13.41 -11.69 8.01
CA LEU A 370 13.56 -10.49 8.84
C LEU A 370 12.77 -10.61 10.15
N GLN A 371 11.54 -11.15 10.09
CA GLN A 371 10.77 -11.42 11.31
C GLN A 371 11.49 -12.46 12.21
N PHE A 372 12.20 -13.40 11.63
CA PHE A 372 13.03 -14.33 12.40
C PHE A 372 14.09 -13.61 13.24
N LEU A 373 14.73 -12.55 12.72
CA LEU A 373 15.65 -11.72 13.51
C LEU A 373 14.92 -10.97 14.64
N ASN A 374 13.70 -10.44 14.41
CA ASN A 374 12.91 -9.84 15.48
C ASN A 374 12.60 -10.85 16.59
N VAL A 375 12.32 -12.10 16.21
CA VAL A 375 12.05 -13.20 17.15
C VAL A 375 13.30 -13.61 17.91
N LEU A 376 14.44 -13.80 17.21
CA LEU A 376 15.71 -14.14 17.85
C LEU A 376 16.20 -13.08 18.83
N THR A 377 15.89 -11.82 18.58
CA THR A 377 16.26 -10.71 19.47
C THR A 377 15.21 -10.44 20.58
N GLY A 378 14.12 -11.20 20.66
CA GLY A 378 13.04 -10.95 21.60
C GLY A 378 12.34 -9.59 21.40
N SER A 379 12.42 -9.02 20.19
CA SER A 379 12.02 -7.64 19.88
C SER A 379 10.62 -7.54 19.26
N VAL A 380 9.76 -8.53 19.51
CA VAL A 380 8.39 -8.54 19.01
C VAL A 380 7.47 -7.87 20.01
N GLY A 381 6.87 -6.74 19.62
CA GLY A 381 5.93 -5.98 20.46
C GLY A 381 6.56 -5.27 21.66
N THR A 382 7.88 -5.14 21.70
CA THR A 382 8.60 -4.47 22.80
C THR A 382 8.82 -2.98 22.52
N VAL A 383 9.11 -2.20 23.55
CA VAL A 383 9.56 -0.79 23.40
C VAL A 383 10.91 -0.78 22.65
N GLY A 384 10.96 -0.07 21.54
CA GLY A 384 12.13 -0.06 20.65
C GLY A 384 12.27 -1.28 19.76
N GLY A 385 11.29 -2.18 19.76
CA GLY A 385 11.21 -3.33 18.87
C GLY A 385 10.23 -3.11 17.71
N THR A 386 9.68 -4.20 17.22
CA THR A 386 8.71 -4.19 16.11
C THR A 386 7.37 -4.75 16.60
N ASN A 387 6.36 -3.91 16.67
CA ASN A 387 5.02 -4.30 17.09
C ASN A 387 4.39 -5.23 16.07
N ALA A 388 3.65 -6.22 16.56
CA ALA A 388 2.94 -7.17 15.71
C ALA A 388 1.87 -6.48 14.85
N ASN A 389 1.05 -5.60 15.44
CA ASN A 389 -0.04 -4.94 14.72
C ASN A 389 -0.48 -3.62 15.38
N GLY A 390 -0.75 -2.62 14.53
CA GLY A 390 -1.33 -1.34 14.96
C GLY A 390 -2.80 -1.11 14.54
N TRP A 391 -3.50 -2.14 14.05
CA TRP A 391 -4.82 -1.96 13.42
C TRP A 391 -5.95 -1.70 14.39
N ASN A 392 -6.43 -2.51 15.16
CA ASN A 392 -7.61 -2.51 16.05
C ASN A 392 -8.03 -1.15 16.62
N LYS A 393 -8.50 -0.27 15.74
CA LYS A 393 -8.84 1.13 16.06
C LYS A 393 -10.32 1.38 16.12
N PHE A 394 -11.10 0.55 15.44
CA PHE A 394 -12.55 0.57 15.48
C PHE A 394 -13.06 -0.67 16.20
N ILE A 395 -13.90 -0.49 17.21
CA ILE A 395 -14.49 -1.57 18.00
C ILE A 395 -15.94 -1.16 18.38
N PRO A 396 -16.96 -1.75 17.78
CA PRO A 396 -16.93 -2.72 16.66
C PRO A 396 -16.31 -2.12 15.41
N VAL A 397 -15.90 -2.96 14.45
CA VAL A 397 -15.19 -2.52 13.23
C VAL A 397 -16.06 -1.58 12.40
N THR A 398 -17.36 -1.81 12.37
CA THR A 398 -18.34 -0.92 11.73
C THR A 398 -19.56 -0.76 12.61
N PRO A 399 -20.19 0.43 12.69
CA PRO A 399 -21.37 0.65 13.52
C PRO A 399 -22.61 -0.12 13.02
N ILE A 400 -22.74 -0.32 11.69
CA ILE A 400 -23.79 -1.11 11.05
C ILE A 400 -23.12 -1.92 9.95
N HIS A 401 -23.02 -3.22 10.13
CA HIS A 401 -22.34 -4.12 9.22
C HIS A 401 -23.35 -4.91 8.38
N PRO A 402 -23.40 -4.73 7.04
CA PRO A 402 -24.16 -5.65 6.21
C PRO A 402 -23.57 -7.05 6.27
N GLU A 403 -24.40 -8.06 6.04
CA GLU A 403 -23.96 -9.43 5.96
C GLU A 403 -22.83 -9.61 4.93
N PRO A 404 -21.78 -10.38 5.21
CA PRO A 404 -20.73 -10.65 4.26
C PRO A 404 -21.25 -11.33 3.00
N GLN A 405 -20.62 -11.04 1.86
CA GLN A 405 -20.97 -11.67 0.59
C GLN A 405 -20.76 -13.20 0.68
N GLY A 406 -21.66 -13.95 0.03
CA GLY A 406 -21.62 -15.41 0.00
C GLY A 406 -20.96 -16.02 -1.24
N ARG A 407 -20.41 -15.19 -2.14
CA ARG A 407 -19.91 -15.62 -3.44
C ARG A 407 -18.41 -15.43 -3.55
N TRP A 408 -17.76 -16.31 -4.29
CA TRP A 408 -16.34 -16.25 -4.58
C TRP A 408 -16.11 -15.75 -6.01
N ASN A 409 -15.20 -14.79 -6.19
CA ASN A 409 -14.83 -14.29 -7.51
C ASN A 409 -13.44 -14.80 -7.91
N GLU A 410 -13.39 -15.76 -8.83
CA GLU A 410 -12.14 -16.35 -9.32
C GLU A 410 -11.28 -15.39 -10.15
N LEU A 411 -11.86 -14.34 -10.73
CA LEU A 411 -11.08 -13.32 -11.45
C LEU A 411 -10.29 -12.41 -10.49
N GLN A 412 -10.76 -12.29 -9.26
CA GLN A 412 -10.08 -11.50 -8.21
C GLN A 412 -9.21 -12.38 -7.31
N TRP A 413 -9.72 -13.56 -6.97
CA TRP A 413 -9.11 -14.49 -6.02
C TRP A 413 -8.96 -15.87 -6.67
N PRO A 414 -8.05 -16.01 -7.64
CA PRO A 414 -7.92 -17.23 -8.39
C PRO A 414 -7.48 -18.40 -7.51
N ILE A 415 -8.03 -19.57 -7.79
CA ILE A 415 -7.74 -20.80 -7.05
C ILE A 415 -6.25 -21.20 -7.11
N GLU A 416 -5.53 -20.74 -8.12
CA GLU A 416 -4.10 -21.00 -8.29
C GLU A 416 -3.24 -20.35 -7.19
N TYR A 417 -3.76 -19.31 -6.50
CA TYR A 417 -3.01 -18.55 -5.48
C TYR A 417 -3.74 -18.53 -4.13
N PRO A 418 -3.89 -19.69 -3.46
CA PRO A 418 -4.66 -19.77 -2.20
C PRO A 418 -4.03 -18.98 -1.04
N LEU A 419 -2.74 -18.67 -1.12
CA LEU A 419 -2.01 -17.89 -0.11
C LEU A 419 -1.85 -16.41 -0.48
N SER A 420 -2.44 -15.93 -1.58
CA SER A 420 -2.40 -14.50 -1.90
C SER A 420 -3.10 -13.69 -0.81
N HIS A 421 -2.47 -12.56 -0.40
CA HIS A 421 -3.02 -11.77 0.69
C HIS A 421 -4.09 -10.77 0.23
N HIS A 422 -4.04 -10.36 -1.04
CA HIS A 422 -4.99 -9.42 -1.65
C HIS A 422 -5.43 -9.91 -3.02
N GLU A 423 -6.47 -9.28 -3.56
CA GLU A 423 -6.96 -9.57 -4.89
C GLU A 423 -5.87 -9.39 -5.96
N MET A 424 -5.87 -10.28 -6.94
CA MET A 424 -4.82 -10.37 -7.96
C MET A 424 -5.19 -9.61 -9.24
N SER A 425 -5.46 -8.33 -9.10
CA SER A 425 -5.96 -7.45 -10.17
C SER A 425 -5.07 -7.43 -11.43
N MET A 426 -3.75 -7.62 -11.29
CA MET A 426 -2.83 -7.62 -12.42
C MET A 426 -3.02 -8.82 -13.36
N LEU A 427 -3.67 -9.89 -12.91
CA LEU A 427 -3.96 -11.07 -13.74
C LEU A 427 -5.19 -10.88 -14.63
N LEU A 428 -6.08 -9.96 -14.26
CA LEU A 428 -7.37 -9.76 -14.91
C LEU A 428 -7.28 -9.66 -16.45
N PRO A 429 -6.41 -8.81 -17.04
CA PRO A 429 -6.38 -8.70 -18.49
C PRO A 429 -5.92 -10.00 -19.17
N HIS A 430 -5.02 -10.75 -18.58
CA HIS A 430 -4.57 -12.04 -19.11
C HIS A 430 -5.65 -13.12 -19.02
N PHE A 431 -6.41 -13.14 -17.90
CA PHE A 431 -7.56 -14.05 -17.77
C PHE A 431 -8.64 -13.76 -18.80
N LEU A 432 -8.98 -12.49 -18.99
CA LEU A 432 -9.98 -12.07 -19.97
C LEU A 432 -9.52 -12.39 -21.42
N LYS A 433 -8.23 -12.19 -21.75
CA LYS A 433 -7.67 -12.61 -23.03
C LYS A 433 -7.75 -14.12 -23.23
N ALA A 434 -7.52 -14.90 -22.18
CA ALA A 434 -7.65 -16.37 -22.20
C ALA A 434 -9.10 -16.87 -22.17
N GLY A 435 -10.08 -15.98 -22.12
CA GLY A 435 -11.51 -16.34 -22.10
C GLY A 435 -12.02 -16.87 -20.76
N ARG A 436 -11.34 -16.60 -19.64
CA ARG A 436 -11.73 -17.05 -18.28
C ARG A 436 -12.90 -16.26 -17.68
N GLY A 437 -13.51 -15.35 -18.39
CA GLY A 437 -14.65 -14.59 -17.89
C GLY A 437 -14.97 -13.37 -18.74
N TYR A 438 -15.95 -12.63 -18.25
CA TYR A 438 -16.45 -11.38 -18.81
C TYR A 438 -16.77 -10.43 -17.66
N ILE A 439 -16.54 -9.14 -17.86
CA ILE A 439 -16.91 -8.10 -16.90
C ILE A 439 -18.06 -7.28 -17.51
N ASP A 440 -19.21 -7.33 -16.90
CA ASP A 440 -20.36 -6.49 -17.28
C ASP A 440 -20.10 -5.03 -16.97
N THR A 441 -19.79 -4.73 -15.70
CA THR A 441 -19.48 -3.35 -15.23
C THR A 441 -18.18 -3.33 -14.44
N TYR A 442 -17.23 -2.52 -14.89
CA TYR A 442 -15.92 -2.38 -14.29
C TYR A 442 -15.74 -0.96 -13.72
N PHE A 443 -15.51 -0.88 -12.41
CA PHE A 443 -15.14 0.37 -11.73
C PHE A 443 -13.65 0.47 -11.54
N THR A 444 -13.05 1.59 -11.96
CA THR A 444 -11.71 2.02 -11.52
C THR A 444 -11.83 3.26 -10.66
N ARG A 445 -11.49 3.13 -9.37
CA ARG A 445 -11.47 4.24 -8.41
C ARG A 445 -10.04 4.62 -8.07
N VAL A 446 -9.61 5.83 -8.45
CA VAL A 446 -8.21 6.27 -8.22
C VAL A 446 -7.21 5.15 -8.61
N TYR A 447 -7.56 4.36 -9.60
CA TYR A 447 -6.80 3.23 -10.11
C TYR A 447 -6.53 3.42 -11.60
N ASN A 448 -5.26 3.39 -11.95
CA ASN A 448 -4.80 3.56 -13.32
C ASN A 448 -3.96 2.32 -13.72
N PRO A 449 -4.60 1.16 -13.93
CA PRO A 449 -3.91 -0.10 -14.18
C PRO A 449 -3.04 -0.06 -15.42
N LEU A 450 -3.45 0.62 -16.46
CA LEU A 450 -2.69 0.73 -17.70
C LEU A 450 -1.30 1.34 -17.48
N TRP A 451 -1.18 2.24 -16.50
CA TRP A 451 0.10 2.89 -16.18
C TRP A 451 0.82 2.25 -14.98
N THR A 452 0.10 1.83 -13.96
CA THR A 452 0.71 1.35 -12.71
C THR A 452 1.09 -0.13 -12.74
N ASN A 453 0.33 -0.95 -13.48
CA ASN A 453 0.56 -2.39 -13.56
C ASN A 453 1.68 -2.72 -14.58
N PRO A 454 2.27 -3.90 -14.52
CA PRO A 454 3.09 -4.41 -15.61
C PRO A 454 2.22 -4.64 -16.86
N ASP A 455 2.84 -4.59 -18.04
CA ASP A 455 2.19 -4.87 -19.30
C ASP A 455 0.87 -4.09 -19.53
N GLY A 456 0.97 -2.76 -19.45
CA GLY A 456 -0.19 -1.89 -19.63
C GLY A 456 -0.87 -2.00 -20.99
N PHE A 457 -0.16 -2.46 -22.04
CA PHE A 457 -0.79 -2.62 -23.35
C PHE A 457 -1.75 -3.81 -23.42
N THR A 458 -1.53 -4.88 -22.67
CA THR A 458 -2.54 -5.93 -22.50
C THR A 458 -3.79 -5.39 -21.79
N TRP A 459 -3.63 -4.49 -20.80
CA TRP A 459 -4.76 -3.75 -20.22
C TRP A 459 -5.49 -2.91 -21.27
N MET A 460 -4.77 -2.18 -22.11
CA MET A 460 -5.35 -1.36 -23.19
C MET A 460 -6.17 -2.21 -24.16
N GLU A 461 -5.63 -3.36 -24.59
CA GLU A 461 -6.33 -4.27 -25.49
C GLU A 461 -7.67 -4.74 -24.88
N VAL A 462 -7.68 -5.11 -23.61
CA VAL A 462 -8.88 -5.58 -22.92
C VAL A 462 -9.88 -4.45 -22.65
N LEU A 463 -9.42 -3.27 -22.23
CA LEU A 463 -10.31 -2.14 -22.00
C LEU A 463 -10.95 -1.62 -23.30
N ARG A 464 -10.32 -1.81 -24.45
CA ARG A 464 -10.88 -1.45 -25.77
C ARG A 464 -11.93 -2.45 -26.27
N ASP A 465 -11.94 -3.67 -25.75
CA ASP A 465 -12.80 -4.75 -26.22
C ASP A 465 -14.09 -4.85 -25.39
N PRO A 466 -15.26 -4.46 -25.94
CA PRO A 466 -16.54 -4.56 -25.24
C PRO A 466 -16.99 -6.00 -24.96
N ASP A 467 -16.45 -6.99 -25.69
CA ASP A 467 -16.70 -8.41 -25.43
C ASP A 467 -15.92 -8.96 -24.22
N LYS A 468 -15.01 -8.14 -23.66
CA LYS A 468 -14.26 -8.44 -22.42
C LYS A 468 -14.74 -7.59 -21.25
N VAL A 469 -14.93 -6.29 -21.49
CA VAL A 469 -15.39 -5.31 -20.50
C VAL A 469 -16.56 -4.54 -21.11
N GLY A 470 -17.77 -4.87 -20.70
CA GLY A 470 -19.02 -4.32 -21.27
C GLY A 470 -19.20 -2.83 -20.99
N CYS A 471 -18.88 -2.40 -19.77
CA CYS A 471 -18.95 -1.00 -19.34
C CYS A 471 -17.82 -0.67 -18.37
N HIS A 472 -17.03 0.35 -18.66
CA HIS A 472 -15.96 0.84 -17.77
C HIS A 472 -16.35 2.23 -17.21
N VAL A 473 -16.42 2.31 -15.87
CA VAL A 473 -16.74 3.53 -15.12
C VAL A 473 -15.49 3.99 -14.36
N ALA A 474 -14.90 5.11 -14.76
CA ALA A 474 -13.72 5.67 -14.10
C ALA A 474 -14.12 6.74 -13.10
N LEU A 475 -13.87 6.49 -11.81
CA LEU A 475 -14.07 7.44 -10.71
C LEU A 475 -12.74 8.13 -10.45
N THR A 476 -12.56 9.35 -10.93
CA THR A 476 -11.27 10.04 -10.90
C THR A 476 -11.39 11.56 -10.90
N PRO A 477 -10.51 12.28 -10.18
CA PRO A 477 -10.50 13.75 -10.22
C PRO A 477 -9.83 14.32 -11.46
N THR A 478 -8.95 13.57 -12.12
CA THR A 478 -8.17 14.02 -13.27
C THR A 478 -8.07 12.94 -14.33
N TRP A 479 -7.80 13.34 -15.57
CA TRP A 479 -7.55 12.40 -16.64
C TRP A 479 -6.33 11.51 -16.36
N ASN A 480 -6.45 10.25 -16.76
CA ASN A 480 -5.37 9.26 -16.69
C ASN A 480 -5.48 8.25 -17.84
N GLU A 481 -4.43 7.46 -18.04
CA GLU A 481 -4.30 6.56 -19.17
C GLU A 481 -5.43 5.52 -19.23
N SER A 482 -5.89 5.01 -18.10
CA SER A 482 -7.00 4.03 -18.04
C SER A 482 -8.35 4.68 -18.25
N ALA A 483 -8.60 5.85 -17.66
CA ALA A 483 -9.84 6.60 -17.83
C ALA A 483 -10.08 7.02 -19.29
N TRP A 484 -9.03 7.14 -20.09
CA TRP A 484 -9.13 7.45 -21.52
C TRP A 484 -9.88 6.37 -22.31
N PHE A 485 -9.93 5.15 -21.80
CA PHE A 485 -10.66 4.02 -22.39
C PHE A 485 -11.97 3.68 -21.66
N ALA A 486 -12.46 4.57 -20.79
CA ALA A 486 -13.71 4.37 -20.07
C ALA A 486 -14.94 4.76 -20.92
N ASP A 487 -16.10 4.25 -20.52
CA ASP A 487 -17.39 4.66 -21.07
C ASP A 487 -17.97 5.86 -20.32
N TYR A 488 -17.70 5.90 -19.00
CA TYR A 488 -18.07 7.03 -18.12
C TYR A 488 -16.85 7.49 -17.34
N VAL A 489 -16.61 8.80 -17.32
CA VAL A 489 -15.61 9.44 -16.48
C VAL A 489 -16.32 10.38 -15.53
N LEU A 490 -16.36 10.00 -14.27
CA LEU A 490 -17.14 10.68 -13.24
C LEU A 490 -16.23 11.44 -12.29
N PRO A 491 -16.48 12.77 -12.10
CA PRO A 491 -15.62 13.63 -11.31
C PRO A 491 -15.75 13.34 -9.82
N MET A 492 -14.65 12.92 -9.20
CA MET A 492 -14.55 12.65 -7.77
C MET A 492 -13.71 13.69 -7.05
N GLY A 493 -14.04 13.96 -5.80
CA GLY A 493 -13.34 14.92 -4.96
C GLY A 493 -11.88 14.57 -4.72
N ILE A 494 -11.01 15.57 -4.78
CA ILE A 494 -9.64 15.48 -4.29
C ILE A 494 -9.62 15.48 -2.75
N ALA A 495 -8.41 15.41 -2.16
CA ALA A 495 -8.26 15.29 -0.70
C ALA A 495 -9.03 16.34 0.12
N SER A 496 -9.15 17.58 -0.37
CA SER A 496 -9.83 18.69 0.33
C SER A 496 -11.34 18.78 0.08
N GLU A 497 -11.92 17.85 -0.66
CA GLU A 497 -13.30 17.91 -1.15
C GLU A 497 -14.16 16.71 -0.74
N ARG A 498 -13.65 15.86 0.14
CA ARG A 498 -14.33 14.65 0.57
C ARG A 498 -13.99 14.26 2.00
N HIS A 499 -14.88 13.48 2.60
CA HIS A 499 -14.62 12.80 3.87
C HIS A 499 -13.79 11.53 3.68
N ASP A 500 -13.09 11.12 4.75
CA ASP A 500 -12.38 9.85 4.81
C ASP A 500 -11.85 9.65 6.24
N VAL A 501 -11.81 8.41 6.68
CA VAL A 501 -11.17 8.03 7.94
C VAL A 501 -10.04 7.06 7.64
N SER A 502 -8.89 7.35 8.21
CA SER A 502 -7.73 6.50 7.96
C SER A 502 -6.81 6.46 9.15
N SER A 503 -6.11 5.36 9.26
CA SER A 503 -5.15 5.13 10.30
C SER A 503 -4.22 4.01 9.91
N PHE A 504 -2.94 4.31 9.85
CA PHE A 504 -1.91 3.39 9.40
C PHE A 504 -0.78 3.25 10.42
N GLU A 505 0.02 2.20 10.27
CA GLU A 505 1.18 1.90 11.11
C GLU A 505 2.33 2.86 10.82
N THR A 506 2.26 4.06 11.38
CA THR A 506 3.28 5.12 11.23
C THR A 506 4.23 5.20 12.41
N HIS A 507 3.87 4.60 13.52
CA HIS A 507 4.63 4.52 14.77
C HIS A 507 3.96 3.52 15.71
N ASN A 508 4.56 3.28 16.86
CA ASN A 508 4.07 2.34 17.88
C ASN A 508 2.88 2.88 18.71
N GLY A 509 1.96 3.58 18.08
CA GLY A 509 0.76 4.12 18.72
C GLY A 509 -0.46 3.96 17.84
N ARG A 510 -1.65 3.95 18.45
CA ARG A 510 -2.92 3.91 17.74
C ARG A 510 -3.49 5.29 17.59
N TRP A 511 -3.98 5.59 16.39
CA TRP A 511 -4.55 6.90 16.07
C TRP A 511 -5.55 6.78 14.93
N ILE A 512 -6.42 7.76 14.81
CA ILE A 512 -7.34 7.93 13.68
C ILE A 512 -7.16 9.33 13.14
N GLY A 513 -7.02 9.45 11.82
CA GLY A 513 -7.08 10.71 11.11
C GLY A 513 -8.40 10.85 10.38
N PHE A 514 -8.97 12.03 10.42
CA PHE A 514 -10.22 12.37 9.74
C PHE A 514 -9.95 13.42 8.67
N ARG A 515 -10.26 13.07 7.44
CA ARG A 515 -10.35 13.99 6.33
C ARG A 515 -11.75 14.53 6.26
N GLN A 516 -11.89 15.83 6.09
CA GLN A 516 -13.16 16.49 5.85
C GLN A 516 -13.06 17.42 4.64
N PRO A 517 -14.15 17.67 3.92
CA PRO A 517 -14.20 18.63 2.82
C PRO A 517 -14.01 20.05 3.35
N VAL A 518 -12.92 20.67 2.93
CA VAL A 518 -12.43 21.94 3.49
C VAL A 518 -13.40 23.08 3.24
N LEU A 519 -13.87 23.25 1.99
CA LEU A 519 -14.75 24.35 1.63
C LEU A 519 -16.15 24.20 2.23
N ARG A 520 -16.70 22.97 2.27
CA ARG A 520 -17.94 22.67 2.97
C ARG A 520 -17.83 23.09 4.44
N ARG A 521 -16.80 22.61 5.15
CA ARG A 521 -16.59 22.95 6.56
C ARG A 521 -16.40 24.45 6.79
N HIS A 522 -15.67 25.12 5.93
CA HIS A 522 -15.47 26.56 6.01
C HIS A 522 -16.81 27.32 5.96
N ARG A 523 -17.68 27.00 5.01
CA ARG A 523 -18.99 27.62 4.80
C ARG A 523 -19.99 27.23 5.90
N GLU A 524 -19.94 25.99 6.41
CA GLU A 524 -20.74 25.56 7.58
C GLU A 524 -20.43 26.43 8.82
N LEU A 525 -19.14 26.74 9.05
CA LEU A 525 -18.71 27.63 10.15
C LEU A 525 -19.17 29.09 9.96
N ASP A 526 -19.55 29.49 8.74
CA ASP A 526 -20.19 30.77 8.44
C ASP A 526 -21.73 30.67 8.48
N GLY A 527 -22.28 29.52 8.85
CA GLY A 527 -23.74 29.31 9.06
C GLY A 527 -24.51 28.78 7.87
N GLU A 528 -23.82 28.37 6.79
CA GLU A 528 -24.46 27.66 5.68
C GLU A 528 -24.74 26.19 6.04
N THR A 529 -25.72 25.58 5.40
CA THR A 529 -26.08 24.17 5.58
C THR A 529 -26.06 23.46 4.24
N PHE A 530 -25.54 22.24 4.22
CA PHE A 530 -25.42 21.42 3.04
C PHE A 530 -26.00 20.04 3.31
N GLU A 531 -26.82 19.55 2.42
CA GLU A 531 -27.29 18.16 2.44
C GLU A 531 -26.22 17.23 1.87
N ARG A 532 -25.54 17.67 0.81
CA ARG A 532 -24.51 16.95 0.11
C ARG A 532 -23.21 17.76 -0.03
N THR A 533 -22.08 17.09 0.00
CA THR A 533 -20.76 17.75 -0.09
C THR A 533 -20.53 18.42 -1.43
N HIS A 534 -21.05 17.86 -2.53
CA HIS A 534 -20.87 18.42 -3.86
C HIS A 534 -21.46 19.85 -4.01
N GLU A 535 -22.40 20.25 -3.17
CA GLU A 535 -22.96 21.61 -3.15
C GLU A 535 -21.93 22.68 -2.75
N ALA A 536 -20.84 22.24 -2.08
CA ALA A 536 -19.73 23.11 -1.70
C ALA A 536 -18.50 22.92 -2.59
N ASN A 537 -18.46 21.90 -3.42
CA ASN A 537 -17.34 21.58 -4.29
C ASN A 537 -17.38 22.37 -5.62
N PRO A 538 -16.25 22.51 -6.33
CA PRO A 538 -16.25 23.15 -7.64
C PRO A 538 -16.99 22.29 -8.69
N GLY A 539 -17.70 22.94 -9.62
CA GLY A 539 -18.43 22.24 -10.68
C GLY A 539 -19.52 21.31 -10.13
N GLU A 540 -19.51 20.06 -10.59
CA GLU A 540 -20.40 18.99 -10.14
C GLU A 540 -19.56 17.83 -9.57
N VAL A 541 -18.52 18.13 -8.80
CA VAL A 541 -17.61 17.14 -8.22
C VAL A 541 -18.23 16.52 -6.97
N TRP A 542 -18.50 15.23 -7.02
CA TRP A 542 -19.10 14.47 -5.92
C TRP A 542 -18.06 13.82 -5.01
N GLU A 543 -18.47 13.51 -3.79
CA GLU A 543 -17.80 12.53 -2.95
C GLU A 543 -18.11 11.11 -3.42
N GLU A 544 -17.10 10.24 -3.37
CA GLU A 544 -17.28 8.84 -3.76
C GLU A 544 -18.34 8.12 -2.93
N GLN A 545 -18.39 8.40 -1.64
CA GLN A 545 -19.36 7.80 -0.72
C GLN A 545 -20.80 8.21 -1.08
N GLU A 546 -21.04 9.48 -1.35
CA GLU A 546 -22.34 9.97 -1.81
C GLU A 546 -22.74 9.33 -3.14
N PHE A 547 -21.78 9.18 -4.05
CA PHE A 547 -22.01 8.46 -5.30
C PHE A 547 -22.48 7.02 -5.08
N PHE A 548 -21.82 6.26 -4.20
CA PHE A 548 -22.21 4.87 -3.93
C PHE A 548 -23.55 4.77 -3.18
N ILE A 549 -23.91 5.74 -2.33
CA ILE A 549 -25.25 5.81 -1.74
C ILE A 549 -26.30 5.93 -2.83
N ASP A 550 -26.17 6.94 -3.67
CA ASP A 550 -27.19 7.24 -4.69
C ASP A 550 -27.23 6.15 -5.78
N LEU A 551 -26.06 5.60 -6.16
CA LEU A 551 -26.00 4.47 -7.08
C LEU A 551 -26.68 3.21 -6.50
N SER A 552 -26.51 2.94 -5.20
CA SER A 552 -27.19 1.81 -4.53
C SER A 552 -28.71 1.95 -4.55
N TRP A 553 -29.21 3.17 -4.41
CA TRP A 553 -30.64 3.47 -4.57
C TRP A 553 -31.13 3.28 -6.00
N ARG A 554 -30.31 3.53 -7.02
CA ARG A 554 -30.65 3.27 -8.44
C ARG A 554 -30.56 1.78 -8.81
N ILE A 555 -29.64 1.04 -8.20
CA ILE A 555 -29.51 -0.43 -8.36
C ILE A 555 -30.74 -1.13 -7.81
N ASP A 556 -31.25 -0.69 -6.66
CA ASP A 556 -32.35 -1.31 -5.91
C ASP A 556 -33.48 -0.30 -5.59
N PRO A 557 -34.16 0.25 -6.61
CA PRO A 557 -35.10 1.32 -6.41
C PRO A 557 -36.37 0.91 -5.61
N ASP A 558 -36.74 -0.36 -5.64
CA ASP A 558 -37.91 -0.93 -4.95
C ASP A 558 -37.52 -1.68 -3.64
N GLY A 559 -36.23 -1.77 -3.32
CA GLY A 559 -35.73 -2.47 -2.14
C GLY A 559 -35.72 -3.99 -2.25
N SER A 560 -36.05 -4.56 -3.42
CA SER A 560 -36.23 -6.02 -3.60
C SER A 560 -34.91 -6.80 -3.53
N LEU A 561 -33.78 -6.16 -3.76
CA LEU A 561 -32.46 -6.75 -3.65
C LEU A 561 -31.87 -6.64 -2.22
N GLY A 562 -32.51 -5.89 -1.31
CA GLY A 562 -32.00 -5.66 0.05
C GLY A 562 -30.83 -4.69 0.13
N ILE A 563 -30.41 -4.11 -1.01
CA ILE A 563 -29.26 -3.20 -1.09
C ILE A 563 -29.63 -1.84 -0.53
N ARG A 564 -30.75 -1.26 -0.99
CA ARG A 564 -31.22 0.07 -0.62
C ARG A 564 -31.29 0.26 0.90
N SER A 565 -31.81 -0.72 1.63
CA SER A 565 -31.95 -0.66 3.10
C SER A 565 -30.62 -0.43 3.85
N GLN A 566 -29.50 -0.81 3.25
CA GLN A 566 -28.18 -0.59 3.81
C GLN A 566 -27.66 0.86 3.67
N PHE A 567 -28.33 1.66 2.84
CA PHE A 567 -27.99 3.06 2.54
C PHE A 567 -29.17 4.01 2.83
N GLU A 568 -30.03 3.63 3.76
CA GLU A 568 -31.17 4.41 4.21
C GLU A 568 -30.82 5.16 5.51
N SER A 569 -31.28 6.40 5.62
CA SER A 569 -31.16 7.20 6.83
C SER A 569 -31.87 6.54 7.99
N LEU A 570 -31.22 6.46 9.15
CA LEU A 570 -31.82 5.98 10.38
C LEU A 570 -32.72 7.05 11.02
N GLU A 571 -32.40 8.32 10.80
CA GLU A 571 -33.17 9.44 11.35
C GLU A 571 -34.44 9.70 10.52
N ASN A 572 -34.34 9.55 9.20
CA ASN A 572 -35.42 9.80 8.24
C ASN A 572 -35.66 8.60 7.32
N PRO A 573 -36.29 7.51 7.82
CA PRO A 573 -36.58 6.33 7.00
C PRO A 573 -37.24 6.64 5.67
N GLY A 574 -36.79 5.99 4.59
CA GLY A 574 -37.28 6.23 3.24
C GLY A 574 -36.47 7.29 2.47
N THR A 575 -35.44 7.86 3.08
CA THR A 575 -34.48 8.78 2.44
C THR A 575 -33.06 8.22 2.45
N PRO A 576 -32.18 8.63 1.51
CA PRO A 576 -30.80 8.20 1.49
C PRO A 576 -30.04 8.61 2.76
N LEU A 577 -29.12 7.74 3.20
CA LEU A 577 -28.18 8.01 4.28
C LEU A 577 -27.31 9.24 3.96
N THR A 578 -27.08 10.10 4.95
CA THR A 578 -26.13 11.21 4.83
C THR A 578 -24.77 10.82 5.41
N LEU A 579 -23.70 11.46 4.93
CA LEU A 579 -22.37 11.21 5.47
C LEU A 579 -22.20 11.71 6.90
N ASP A 580 -22.91 12.75 7.27
CA ASP A 580 -22.91 13.26 8.64
C ASP A 580 -23.49 12.23 9.63
N GLU A 581 -24.59 11.56 9.27
CA GLU A 581 -25.13 10.45 10.05
C GLU A 581 -24.14 9.27 10.13
N TYR A 582 -23.54 8.91 8.99
CA TYR A 582 -22.57 7.80 8.93
C TYR A 582 -21.37 8.04 9.85
N TYR A 583 -20.74 9.22 9.75
CA TYR A 583 -19.57 9.54 10.58
C TYR A 583 -19.92 9.79 12.04
N ALA A 584 -21.11 10.31 12.35
CA ALA A 584 -21.59 10.41 13.72
C ALA A 584 -21.70 9.01 14.35
N MET A 585 -22.38 8.07 13.69
CA MET A 585 -22.47 6.68 14.14
C MET A 585 -21.10 6.03 14.31
N LEU A 586 -20.20 6.21 13.35
CA LEU A 586 -18.85 5.63 13.40
C LEU A 586 -18.06 6.14 14.61
N PHE A 587 -18.06 7.43 14.85
CA PHE A 587 -17.27 8.04 15.92
C PHE A 587 -17.88 7.84 17.30
N GLU A 588 -19.19 7.75 17.40
CA GLU A 588 -19.89 7.44 18.65
C GLU A 588 -19.79 5.98 19.06
N GLY A 589 -19.94 5.07 18.08
CA GLY A 589 -20.06 3.64 18.36
C GLY A 589 -18.79 2.81 18.22
N SER A 590 -17.77 3.30 17.50
CA SER A 590 -16.66 2.46 17.05
C SER A 590 -15.26 2.96 17.40
N VAL A 591 -15.11 4.11 18.07
CA VAL A 591 -13.80 4.68 18.40
C VAL A 591 -13.63 4.76 19.91
N PRO A 592 -12.93 3.80 20.54
CA PRO A 592 -12.75 3.77 22.00
C PRO A 592 -12.10 5.04 22.56
N GLY A 593 -12.71 5.64 23.56
CA GLY A 593 -12.23 6.82 24.25
C GLY A 593 -12.55 8.16 23.56
N LEU A 594 -13.03 8.15 22.32
CA LEU A 594 -13.39 9.39 21.60
C LEU A 594 -14.68 10.03 22.16
N PRO A 595 -15.77 9.27 22.45
CA PRO A 595 -16.96 9.87 23.06
C PRO A 595 -16.68 10.57 24.39
N GLU A 596 -15.88 9.97 25.26
CA GLU A 596 -15.50 10.53 26.56
C GLU A 596 -14.63 11.80 26.38
N ALA A 597 -13.68 11.78 25.45
CA ALA A 597 -12.83 12.92 25.16
C ALA A 597 -13.63 14.09 24.59
N ALA A 598 -14.57 13.83 23.69
CA ALA A 598 -15.45 14.84 23.12
C ALA A 598 -16.38 15.44 24.18
N ALA A 599 -17.02 14.60 25.02
CA ALA A 599 -17.91 15.04 26.09
C ALA A 599 -17.19 15.92 27.13
N ALA A 600 -15.91 15.65 27.43
CA ALA A 600 -15.11 16.47 28.32
C ALA A 600 -14.92 17.90 27.82
N GLU A 601 -15.05 18.14 26.52
CA GLU A 601 -14.98 19.45 25.87
C GLU A 601 -16.37 20.02 25.50
N GLY A 602 -17.45 19.31 25.83
CA GLY A 602 -18.81 19.68 25.47
C GLY A 602 -19.12 19.57 23.98
N LEU A 603 -18.43 18.67 23.27
CA LEU A 603 -18.57 18.41 21.85
C LEU A 603 -19.19 17.02 21.59
N THR A 604 -19.78 16.84 20.41
CA THR A 604 -20.04 15.51 19.89
C THR A 604 -18.74 14.89 19.36
N PRO A 605 -18.64 13.55 19.25
CA PRO A 605 -17.46 12.89 18.67
C PRO A 605 -17.14 13.38 17.23
N LEU A 606 -18.15 13.59 16.42
CA LEU A 606 -17.97 14.13 15.06
C LEU A 606 -17.42 15.57 15.09
N GLU A 607 -17.96 16.46 15.94
CA GLU A 607 -17.43 17.83 16.06
C GLU A 607 -16.02 17.87 16.63
N TYR A 608 -15.68 16.98 17.56
CA TYR A 608 -14.30 16.82 18.02
C TYR A 608 -13.35 16.49 16.87
N MET A 609 -13.71 15.51 16.02
CA MET A 609 -12.92 15.12 14.86
C MET A 609 -12.87 16.22 13.80
N ARG A 610 -13.97 16.94 13.56
CA ARG A 610 -14.01 18.10 12.66
C ARG A 610 -13.08 19.23 13.12
N ARG A 611 -13.00 19.44 14.43
CA ARG A 611 -12.16 20.49 15.01
C ARG A 611 -10.67 20.18 14.93
N ARG A 612 -10.26 18.92 15.08
CA ARG A 612 -8.85 18.50 15.20
C ARG A 612 -8.31 17.72 14.02
N GLY A 613 -9.17 17.03 13.29
CA GLY A 613 -8.79 16.16 12.17
C GLY A 613 -8.10 14.86 12.60
N SER A 614 -8.01 14.57 13.90
CA SER A 614 -7.37 13.36 14.40
C SER A 614 -7.66 13.08 15.89
N PHE A 615 -7.48 11.82 16.28
CA PHE A 615 -7.59 11.36 17.66
C PHE A 615 -6.55 10.28 17.96
N SER A 616 -5.91 10.35 19.12
CA SER A 616 -5.03 9.28 19.64
C SER A 616 -5.85 8.35 20.51
N LEU A 617 -5.92 7.07 20.14
CA LEU A 617 -6.64 6.10 20.92
C LEU A 617 -5.87 5.74 22.20
N PRO A 618 -6.57 5.56 23.34
CA PRO A 618 -5.94 5.13 24.57
C PRO A 618 -5.46 3.67 24.50
N GLY A 619 -4.56 3.31 25.37
CA GLY A 619 -4.08 1.95 25.57
C GLY A 619 -2.63 1.76 25.10
N ASP A 620 -1.99 0.77 25.71
CA ASP A 620 -0.63 0.34 25.39
C ASP A 620 -0.66 -0.80 24.36
N GLN A 621 0.19 -0.71 23.35
CA GLN A 621 0.37 -1.74 22.32
C GLN A 621 1.54 -2.67 22.62
N THR A 622 2.28 -2.41 23.71
CA THR A 622 3.44 -3.20 24.08
C THR A 622 3.01 -4.59 24.53
N GLN A 623 3.62 -5.61 23.96
CA GLN A 623 3.45 -7.02 24.32
C GLN A 623 1.98 -7.45 24.50
N VAL A 624 1.08 -7.04 23.61
CA VAL A 624 -0.36 -7.33 23.67
C VAL A 624 -0.63 -8.84 23.81
N TYR A 625 0.20 -9.66 23.21
CA TYR A 625 0.12 -11.13 23.27
C TYR A 625 0.31 -11.70 24.70
N GLU A 626 0.97 -10.95 25.60
CA GLU A 626 1.15 -11.31 27.02
C GLU A 626 -0.08 -11.03 27.88
N ARG A 627 -1.11 -10.36 27.35
CA ARG A 627 -2.31 -10.06 28.13
C ARG A 627 -2.96 -11.32 28.65
N HIS A 628 -3.31 -11.30 29.92
CA HIS A 628 -4.09 -12.35 30.56
C HIS A 628 -5.53 -12.37 30.01
N VAL A 629 -6.03 -13.56 29.68
CA VAL A 629 -7.43 -13.76 29.27
C VAL A 629 -8.26 -14.14 30.49
N PRO A 630 -9.28 -13.34 30.84
CA PRO A 630 -10.13 -13.62 32.00
C PRO A 630 -10.87 -14.96 31.87
N ALA A 631 -11.11 -15.62 32.98
CA ALA A 631 -11.83 -16.89 33.01
C ALA A 631 -13.24 -16.80 32.37
N ALA A 632 -13.89 -15.63 32.47
CA ALA A 632 -15.17 -15.39 31.79
C ALA A 632 -15.08 -15.51 30.26
N ASP A 633 -13.97 -15.08 29.65
CA ASP A 633 -13.74 -15.16 28.19
C ASP A 633 -13.36 -16.58 27.76
N LEU A 634 -13.05 -17.47 28.70
CA LEU A 634 -12.77 -18.88 28.46
C LEU A 634 -14.01 -19.77 28.70
N GLU A 635 -15.13 -19.22 29.10
CA GLU A 635 -16.36 -20.00 29.35
C GLU A 635 -16.78 -20.73 28.05
N GLY A 636 -17.02 -22.04 28.18
CA GLY A 636 -17.33 -22.91 27.02
C GLY A 636 -16.12 -23.32 26.17
N ALA A 637 -14.91 -22.84 26.46
CA ALA A 637 -13.70 -23.27 25.78
C ALA A 637 -13.04 -24.46 26.49
N PHE A 638 -12.32 -25.31 25.74
CA PHE A 638 -11.49 -26.38 26.25
C PHE A 638 -10.04 -26.17 25.80
N ARG A 639 -9.10 -26.65 26.61
CA ARG A 639 -7.66 -26.63 26.30
C ARG A 639 -7.28 -27.89 25.52
N ASP A 640 -6.68 -27.75 24.34
CA ASP A 640 -6.17 -28.87 23.56
C ASP A 640 -4.79 -29.36 24.06
N GLU A 641 -4.27 -30.43 23.46
CA GLU A 641 -2.97 -31.02 23.81
C GLU A 641 -1.78 -30.08 23.55
N ALA A 642 -1.92 -29.13 22.61
CA ALA A 642 -0.93 -28.12 22.30
C ALA A 642 -1.00 -26.89 23.26
N GLY A 643 -1.91 -26.90 24.22
CA GLY A 643 -2.11 -25.80 25.16
C GLY A 643 -2.96 -24.65 24.62
N VAL A 644 -3.58 -24.81 23.46
CA VAL A 644 -4.44 -23.77 22.88
C VAL A 644 -5.88 -23.96 23.41
N TRP A 645 -6.47 -22.85 23.84
CA TRP A 645 -7.89 -22.83 24.24
C TRP A 645 -8.76 -22.77 22.98
N ARG A 646 -9.65 -23.76 22.82
CA ARG A 646 -10.56 -23.93 21.69
C ARG A 646 -12.00 -23.85 22.14
N ARG A 647 -12.88 -23.35 21.29
CA ARG A 647 -14.32 -23.44 21.54
C ARG A 647 -14.89 -24.63 20.77
N PRO A 648 -15.91 -25.34 21.31
CA PRO A 648 -16.59 -26.40 20.56
C PRO A 648 -17.11 -25.86 19.22
N GLY A 649 -16.83 -26.60 18.15
CA GLY A 649 -17.19 -26.21 16.78
C GLY A 649 -16.19 -25.29 16.08
N THR A 650 -15.17 -24.78 16.76
CA THR A 650 -14.19 -23.85 16.16
C THR A 650 -12.92 -24.52 15.64
N ALA A 651 -12.59 -25.70 16.15
CA ALA A 651 -11.43 -26.45 15.67
C ALA A 651 -11.67 -26.97 14.25
N GLY A 652 -11.20 -26.23 13.27
CA GLY A 652 -11.30 -26.58 11.85
C GLY A 652 -12.70 -26.37 11.23
N SER A 653 -13.68 -25.79 11.93
CA SER A 653 -14.97 -25.48 11.36
C SER A 653 -15.12 -24.01 10.98
N HIS A 654 -15.69 -23.76 9.82
CA HIS A 654 -15.91 -22.44 9.27
C HIS A 654 -17.05 -21.68 9.94
N GLU A 655 -17.96 -22.38 10.57
CA GLU A 655 -19.16 -21.85 11.21
C GLU A 655 -18.84 -20.95 12.41
N ALA A 656 -17.70 -21.15 13.02
CA ALA A 656 -17.24 -20.36 14.14
C ALA A 656 -16.71 -18.96 13.80
N LEU A 657 -16.54 -18.67 12.53
CA LEU A 657 -16.11 -17.33 12.09
C LEU A 657 -17.25 -16.32 12.08
N GLU A 658 -18.50 -16.78 12.02
CA GLU A 658 -19.69 -15.93 12.02
C GLU A 658 -19.97 -15.34 13.42
N ASP A 659 -19.58 -16.01 14.50
CA ASP A 659 -19.81 -15.57 15.89
C ASP A 659 -18.73 -14.60 16.44
N ILE A 660 -17.63 -14.34 15.70
CA ILE A 660 -16.47 -13.60 16.22
C ILE A 660 -16.41 -12.15 15.69
N GLU A 661 -17.45 -11.71 15.01
CA GLU A 661 -17.58 -10.35 14.48
C GLU A 661 -17.68 -9.28 15.57
N GLY A 662 -16.80 -9.01 16.34
CA GLY A 662 -16.87 -7.88 17.26
C GLY A 662 -15.61 -7.63 18.06
N HIS A 663 -14.74 -8.59 18.20
CA HIS A 663 -13.66 -8.45 19.18
C HIS A 663 -12.24 -8.63 18.64
N MET A 664 -12.04 -9.21 17.45
CA MET A 664 -10.72 -9.30 16.84
C MET A 664 -10.83 -9.26 15.29
N PRO A 665 -10.28 -8.26 14.62
CA PRO A 665 -10.29 -8.19 13.15
C PRO A 665 -9.38 -9.21 12.46
N PHE A 666 -8.72 -10.05 13.23
CA PHE A 666 -7.86 -11.11 12.72
C PHE A 666 -8.34 -12.43 13.29
N ILE A 667 -8.84 -13.18 12.40
CA ILE A 667 -9.43 -14.44 12.63
C ILE A 667 -8.34 -15.44 12.88
N GLY A 668 -8.19 -15.74 14.10
CA GLY A 668 -7.83 -17.08 14.45
C GLY A 668 -9.04 -17.99 14.16
N ASP A 669 -8.86 -19.23 14.43
CA ASP A 669 -9.89 -20.27 14.47
C ASP A 669 -10.85 -20.11 15.68
N GLY A 670 -11.10 -18.91 16.15
CA GLY A 670 -11.90 -18.62 17.36
C GLY A 670 -11.25 -18.99 18.68
N SER A 671 -9.99 -19.37 18.66
CA SER A 671 -9.25 -19.71 19.89
C SER A 671 -9.04 -18.48 20.76
N PRO A 672 -9.59 -18.44 21.99
CA PRO A 672 -9.52 -17.23 22.84
C PRO A 672 -8.12 -17.03 23.45
N ALA A 673 -7.34 -18.09 23.68
CA ALA A 673 -6.10 -18.01 24.43
C ALA A 673 -5.15 -19.18 24.12
N VAL A 674 -3.91 -19.05 24.61
CA VAL A 674 -2.93 -20.13 24.72
C VAL A 674 -2.44 -20.20 26.17
N ASP A 675 -2.17 -21.41 26.64
CA ASP A 675 -1.55 -21.62 27.94
C ASP A 675 -0.04 -21.34 27.85
N ILE A 676 0.40 -20.38 28.64
CA ILE A 676 1.81 -20.06 28.81
C ILE A 676 2.12 -20.11 30.32
N ASP A 677 2.96 -21.02 30.74
CA ASP A 677 3.34 -21.22 32.14
C ASP A 677 2.15 -21.48 33.08
N GLY A 678 1.08 -22.11 32.58
CA GLY A 678 -0.14 -22.39 33.38
C GLY A 678 -1.15 -21.25 33.41
N GLU A 679 -0.93 -20.17 32.66
CA GLU A 679 -1.84 -19.05 32.56
C GLU A 679 -2.38 -18.86 31.13
N ALA A 680 -3.67 -18.51 31.04
CA ALA A 680 -4.26 -18.19 29.74
C ALA A 680 -3.81 -16.81 29.25
N ARG A 681 -3.06 -16.78 28.17
CA ARG A 681 -2.56 -15.57 27.51
C ARG A 681 -3.22 -15.38 26.15
N LEU A 682 -3.35 -14.12 25.69
CA LEU A 682 -3.97 -13.81 24.40
C LEU A 682 -3.25 -14.49 23.25
N GLY A 683 -1.91 -14.45 23.23
CA GLY A 683 -1.09 -15.00 22.14
C GLY A 683 -1.26 -14.29 20.80
N PHE A 684 -0.80 -14.95 19.75
CA PHE A 684 -0.87 -14.46 18.38
C PHE A 684 -2.06 -15.08 17.63
N PRO A 685 -2.65 -14.40 16.62
CA PRO A 685 -3.74 -14.95 15.81
C PRO A 685 -3.24 -15.95 14.77
N THR A 686 -2.56 -16.97 15.22
CA THR A 686 -2.03 -18.10 14.45
C THR A 686 -2.69 -19.41 14.92
N PRO A 687 -2.64 -20.51 14.16
CA PRO A 687 -3.16 -21.80 14.61
C PRO A 687 -2.61 -22.30 15.96
N SER A 688 -1.32 -22.05 16.22
CA SER A 688 -0.66 -22.38 17.50
C SER A 688 -0.86 -21.33 18.59
N ARG A 689 -1.41 -20.17 18.27
CA ARG A 689 -1.45 -18.97 19.13
C ARG A 689 -0.07 -18.48 19.57
N LYS A 690 0.98 -19.03 18.96
CA LYS A 690 2.38 -18.64 19.11
C LYS A 690 2.93 -18.10 17.78
N LEU A 691 4.16 -17.61 17.80
CA LEU A 691 4.93 -17.29 16.60
C LEU A 691 5.32 -18.58 15.87
N GLU A 692 4.97 -18.67 14.58
CA GLU A 692 5.15 -19.92 13.81
C GLU A 692 6.47 -19.95 13.04
N PHE A 693 7.53 -20.43 13.68
CA PHE A 693 8.77 -20.77 13.00
C PHE A 693 8.54 -21.85 11.94
N PHE A 694 7.82 -22.92 12.30
CA PHE A 694 7.31 -23.93 11.39
C PHE A 694 5.84 -23.63 11.08
N SER A 695 5.56 -23.23 9.84
CA SER A 695 4.17 -22.95 9.41
C SER A 695 3.52 -24.20 8.86
N ALA A 696 2.64 -24.80 9.64
CA ALA A 696 1.81 -25.91 9.19
C ALA A 696 0.93 -25.51 7.99
N THR A 697 0.46 -24.25 7.98
CA THR A 697 -0.34 -23.72 6.87
C THR A 697 0.40 -23.77 5.53
N ILE A 698 1.64 -23.28 5.50
CA ILE A 698 2.42 -23.31 4.25
C ILE A 698 2.65 -24.75 3.80
N ARG A 699 2.98 -25.66 4.73
CA ARG A 699 3.11 -27.10 4.46
C ARG A 699 1.81 -27.69 3.87
N ASP A 700 0.70 -27.49 4.56
CA ASP A 700 -0.59 -28.14 4.24
C ASP A 700 -1.22 -27.59 2.96
N TRP A 701 -0.83 -26.38 2.54
CA TRP A 701 -1.23 -25.72 1.31
C TRP A 701 -0.28 -25.97 0.13
N GLY A 702 0.51 -27.05 0.22
CA GLY A 702 1.29 -27.58 -0.90
C GLY A 702 2.72 -27.06 -1.02
N TRP A 703 3.25 -26.35 0.02
CA TRP A 703 4.60 -25.80 0.02
C TRP A 703 5.43 -26.25 1.23
N PRO A 704 5.57 -27.58 1.46
CA PRO A 704 6.30 -28.10 2.64
C PRO A 704 7.76 -27.67 2.71
N GLU A 705 8.42 -27.45 1.57
CA GLU A 705 9.79 -26.96 1.46
C GLU A 705 9.98 -25.53 2.00
N TYR A 706 8.88 -24.78 2.14
CA TYR A 706 8.90 -23.39 2.61
C TYR A 706 8.23 -23.22 3.99
N ALA A 707 7.98 -24.34 4.69
CA ALA A 707 7.38 -24.29 6.02
C ALA A 707 8.21 -23.51 7.05
N MET A 708 9.52 -23.43 6.87
CA MET A 708 10.47 -22.67 7.71
C MET A 708 11.10 -21.51 6.95
N PRO A 709 11.65 -20.49 7.64
CA PRO A 709 12.44 -19.46 6.98
C PRO A 709 13.60 -20.06 6.18
N THR A 710 13.67 -19.73 4.89
CA THR A 710 14.70 -20.26 3.98
C THR A 710 15.05 -19.23 2.90
N PHE A 711 16.07 -19.52 2.10
CA PHE A 711 16.39 -18.73 0.91
C PHE A 711 15.74 -19.34 -0.32
N ILE A 712 15.07 -18.52 -1.10
CA ILE A 712 14.53 -18.85 -2.42
C ILE A 712 15.34 -18.08 -3.45
N LYS A 713 15.98 -18.77 -4.41
CA LYS A 713 16.73 -18.09 -5.47
C LYS A 713 15.77 -17.26 -6.34
N SER A 714 16.07 -15.98 -6.49
CA SER A 714 15.29 -15.05 -7.31
C SER A 714 15.25 -15.48 -8.80
N GLN A 715 14.15 -15.18 -9.49
CA GLN A 715 14.03 -15.35 -10.95
C GLN A 715 15.08 -14.55 -11.74
N VAL A 716 15.67 -13.54 -11.11
CA VAL A 716 16.79 -12.76 -11.63
C VAL A 716 17.91 -12.81 -10.60
N HIS A 717 18.91 -13.62 -10.86
CA HIS A 717 20.07 -13.79 -9.97
C HIS A 717 21.35 -13.40 -10.70
N TRP A 718 22.25 -12.72 -10.01
CA TRP A 718 23.47 -12.18 -10.61
C TRP A 718 24.39 -13.26 -11.21
N GLU A 719 24.41 -14.47 -10.66
CA GLU A 719 25.19 -15.60 -11.17
C GLU A 719 24.70 -16.08 -12.56
N ASP A 720 23.44 -15.78 -12.92
CA ASP A 720 22.82 -16.23 -14.16
C ASP A 720 22.93 -15.18 -15.29
N LEU A 721 23.62 -14.03 -15.04
CA LEU A 721 23.76 -12.92 -15.99
C LEU A 721 25.03 -13.04 -16.82
N ASP A 722 24.93 -12.81 -18.12
CA ASP A 722 26.05 -12.50 -18.97
C ASP A 722 26.33 -10.99 -18.99
N MET A 723 27.07 -10.51 -18.00
CA MET A 723 27.43 -9.10 -17.88
C MET A 723 28.29 -8.61 -19.05
N SER A 724 29.01 -9.52 -19.76
CA SER A 724 29.82 -9.17 -20.93
C SER A 724 28.94 -8.86 -22.15
N ALA A 725 27.75 -9.48 -22.22
CA ALA A 725 26.72 -9.20 -23.22
C ALA A 725 25.81 -8.00 -22.87
N GLY A 726 26.12 -7.27 -21.80
CA GLY A 726 25.36 -6.12 -21.36
C GLY A 726 24.17 -6.45 -20.45
N GLU A 727 24.06 -7.69 -19.98
CA GLU A 727 22.98 -8.05 -19.06
C GLU A 727 23.18 -7.46 -17.66
N ARG A 728 22.09 -6.95 -17.08
CA ARG A 728 22.05 -6.31 -15.76
C ARG A 728 20.76 -6.66 -15.05
N ILE A 729 20.75 -6.50 -13.72
CA ILE A 729 19.53 -6.50 -12.91
C ILE A 729 18.92 -5.11 -12.97
N LEU A 730 17.69 -4.97 -13.46
CA LEU A 730 16.92 -3.74 -13.34
C LEU A 730 16.09 -3.76 -12.06
N VAL A 731 16.29 -2.73 -11.22
CA VAL A 731 15.46 -2.42 -10.05
C VAL A 731 14.51 -1.27 -10.42
N PRO A 732 13.26 -1.56 -10.80
CA PRO A 732 12.37 -0.54 -11.35
C PRO A 732 11.47 0.13 -10.30
N THR A 733 11.53 -0.26 -9.03
CA THR A 733 10.48 0.05 -8.05
C THR A 733 10.85 1.13 -7.02
N PHE A 734 11.95 1.83 -7.16
CA PHE A 734 12.26 2.91 -6.23
C PHE A 734 11.40 4.17 -6.46
N ARG A 735 11.13 4.89 -5.38
CA ARG A 735 10.38 6.14 -5.42
C ARG A 735 11.29 7.35 -5.52
N ILE A 736 10.89 8.29 -6.37
CA ILE A 736 11.38 9.65 -6.30
C ILE A 736 10.75 10.31 -5.06
N PRO A 737 11.53 11.02 -4.20
CA PRO A 737 11.02 11.56 -2.94
C PRO A 737 9.81 12.49 -3.06
N THR A 738 9.70 13.20 -4.16
CA THR A 738 8.63 14.18 -4.41
C THR A 738 7.38 13.58 -5.03
N LEU A 739 7.44 12.40 -5.67
CA LEU A 739 6.33 11.83 -6.41
C LEU A 739 5.71 10.60 -5.73
N ILE A 740 4.47 10.31 -6.06
CA ILE A 740 3.74 9.11 -5.64
C ILE A 740 2.76 8.66 -6.72
N HIS A 741 3.15 7.66 -7.49
CA HIS A 741 2.36 7.09 -8.59
C HIS A 741 1.70 8.19 -9.45
N THR A 742 0.45 7.99 -9.90
CA THR A 742 -0.28 8.99 -10.67
C THR A 742 -0.82 10.16 -9.85
N ARG A 743 -0.91 10.07 -8.52
CA ARG A 743 -1.56 11.06 -7.66
C ARG A 743 -0.88 12.42 -7.64
N SER A 744 0.44 12.44 -7.72
CA SER A 744 1.24 13.67 -7.69
C SER A 744 1.77 14.06 -9.08
N ALA A 745 1.40 13.31 -10.12
CA ALA A 745 1.92 13.54 -11.46
C ALA A 745 1.56 14.92 -12.00
N ASN A 746 0.38 15.45 -11.67
CA ASN A 746 -0.08 16.77 -12.09
C ASN A 746 0.29 17.89 -11.10
N SER A 747 1.12 17.62 -10.11
CA SER A 747 1.61 18.64 -9.19
C SER A 747 2.80 19.38 -9.77
N LYS A 748 2.62 20.63 -10.19
CA LYS A 748 3.67 21.46 -10.77
C LYS A 748 4.89 21.55 -9.85
N TRP A 749 4.71 21.90 -8.57
CA TRP A 749 5.81 22.05 -7.61
C TRP A 749 6.64 20.76 -7.44
N LEU A 750 5.98 19.61 -7.48
CA LEU A 750 6.68 18.33 -7.31
C LEU A 750 7.47 17.95 -8.56
N ASN A 751 6.95 18.28 -9.75
CA ASN A 751 7.65 18.08 -11.01
C ASN A 751 8.81 19.08 -11.18
N GLU A 752 8.70 20.31 -10.68
CA GLU A 752 9.82 21.26 -10.63
C GLU A 752 11.01 20.73 -9.83
N ILE A 753 10.76 20.05 -8.71
CA ILE A 753 11.81 19.48 -7.86
C ILE A 753 12.41 18.23 -8.51
N SER A 754 11.60 17.38 -9.13
CA SER A 754 12.00 16.09 -9.69
C SER A 754 11.58 15.96 -11.15
N HIS A 755 12.18 16.77 -12.00
CA HIS A 755 11.87 16.93 -13.42
C HIS A 755 12.69 16.02 -14.34
N ARG A 756 13.47 15.08 -13.80
CA ARG A 756 14.29 14.15 -14.57
C ARG A 756 14.02 12.71 -14.17
N HIS A 757 14.04 11.84 -15.17
CA HIS A 757 13.88 10.40 -15.01
C HIS A 757 15.10 9.65 -15.54
N PRO A 758 16.22 9.63 -14.82
CA PRO A 758 17.42 8.97 -15.27
C PRO A 758 17.42 7.47 -14.97
N LEU A 759 18.12 6.70 -15.79
CA LEU A 759 18.63 5.38 -15.44
C LEU A 759 19.88 5.55 -14.58
N TRP A 760 19.86 5.05 -13.35
CA TRP A 760 21.06 4.98 -12.54
C TRP A 760 21.96 3.89 -13.09
N LEU A 761 23.19 4.24 -13.42
CA LEU A 761 24.17 3.35 -14.04
C LEU A 761 25.55 3.59 -13.41
N HIS A 762 26.17 2.50 -12.91
CA HIS A 762 27.52 2.64 -12.33
C HIS A 762 28.55 3.03 -13.42
N PRO A 763 29.53 3.92 -13.13
CA PRO A 763 30.54 4.34 -14.12
C PRO A 763 31.30 3.17 -14.74
N THR A 764 31.63 2.15 -13.98
CA THR A 764 32.30 0.93 -14.52
C THR A 764 31.46 0.22 -15.57
N ASP A 765 30.14 0.11 -15.34
CA ASP A 765 29.21 -0.48 -16.32
C ASP A 765 29.06 0.41 -17.54
N ALA A 766 28.95 1.73 -17.34
CA ALA A 766 28.84 2.70 -18.40
C ALA A 766 30.07 2.67 -19.33
N ASP A 767 31.30 2.63 -18.76
CA ASP A 767 32.54 2.54 -19.52
C ASP A 767 32.62 1.22 -20.31
N GLN A 768 32.24 0.10 -19.69
CA GLN A 768 32.21 -1.21 -20.35
C GLN A 768 31.24 -1.22 -21.54
N LEU A 769 30.11 -0.55 -21.41
CA LEU A 769 29.05 -0.52 -22.42
C LEU A 769 29.18 0.65 -23.43
N GLY A 770 30.15 1.55 -23.25
CA GLY A 770 30.35 2.72 -24.10
C GLY A 770 29.22 3.75 -23.97
N ILE A 771 28.64 3.90 -22.77
CA ILE A 771 27.54 4.82 -22.48
C ILE A 771 28.08 6.09 -21.82
N GLU A 772 27.87 7.23 -22.48
CA GLU A 772 28.26 8.54 -21.97
C GLU A 772 27.27 9.08 -20.94
N GLU A 773 27.67 10.05 -20.12
CA GLU A 773 26.80 10.78 -19.22
C GLU A 773 25.68 11.47 -20.00
N ASN A 774 24.42 11.31 -19.57
CA ASN A 774 23.21 11.74 -20.26
C ASN A 774 23.01 11.13 -21.67
N GLY A 775 23.76 10.09 -22.05
CA GLY A 775 23.55 9.34 -23.27
C GLY A 775 22.22 8.58 -23.25
N LEU A 776 21.60 8.42 -24.43
CA LEU A 776 20.41 7.58 -24.56
C LEU A 776 20.78 6.10 -24.50
N VAL A 777 20.00 5.35 -23.75
CA VAL A 777 20.21 3.93 -23.49
C VAL A 777 18.94 3.17 -23.83
N ARG A 778 19.09 2.07 -24.57
CA ARG A 778 18.02 1.10 -24.80
C ARG A 778 18.09 0.03 -23.71
N ILE A 779 16.98 -0.16 -23.00
CA ILE A 779 16.79 -1.21 -21.98
C ILE A 779 15.86 -2.25 -22.56
N THR A 780 16.38 -3.42 -22.88
CA THR A 780 15.61 -4.52 -23.47
C THR A 780 15.23 -5.54 -22.42
N THR A 781 13.93 -5.85 -22.32
CA THR A 781 13.33 -6.85 -21.44
C THR A 781 12.90 -8.10 -22.24
N ARG A 782 12.25 -9.05 -21.62
CA ARG A 782 11.73 -10.26 -22.29
C ARG A 782 10.58 -9.98 -23.28
N ILE A 783 9.87 -8.85 -23.16
CA ILE A 783 8.68 -8.54 -23.98
C ILE A 783 8.84 -7.26 -24.80
N GLY A 784 9.96 -6.55 -24.69
CA GLY A 784 10.14 -5.32 -25.42
C GLY A 784 11.31 -4.49 -24.95
N HIS A 785 11.27 -3.20 -25.23
CA HIS A 785 12.32 -2.29 -24.76
C HIS A 785 11.76 -0.89 -24.50
N PHE A 786 12.51 -0.11 -23.74
CA PHE A 786 12.29 1.32 -23.58
C PHE A 786 13.61 2.09 -23.71
N VAL A 787 13.51 3.38 -24.08
CA VAL A 787 14.67 4.27 -24.27
C VAL A 787 14.67 5.34 -23.19
N ILE A 788 15.77 5.41 -22.44
CA ILE A 788 15.93 6.29 -21.28
C ILE A 788 17.30 6.97 -21.31
N GLN A 789 17.47 8.02 -20.51
CA GLN A 789 18.75 8.74 -20.40
C GLN A 789 19.58 8.21 -19.22
N ALA A 790 20.85 7.97 -19.42
CA ALA A 790 21.74 7.49 -18.36
C ALA A 790 22.17 8.60 -17.41
N TRP A 791 22.27 8.25 -16.13
CA TRP A 791 22.98 9.00 -15.10
C TRP A 791 24.09 8.13 -14.53
N ARG A 792 25.34 8.51 -14.78
CA ARG A 792 26.51 7.80 -14.28
C ARG A 792 26.75 8.16 -12.82
N THR A 793 26.59 7.19 -11.93
CA THR A 793 26.69 7.43 -10.48
C THR A 793 27.31 6.23 -9.76
N GLU A 794 28.26 6.49 -8.84
CA GLU A 794 28.78 5.49 -7.92
C GLU A 794 27.76 5.10 -6.82
N GLY A 795 26.62 5.77 -6.76
CA GLY A 795 25.54 5.50 -5.81
C GLY A 795 24.70 4.26 -6.12
N ILE A 796 25.15 3.40 -7.03
CA ILE A 796 24.51 2.13 -7.35
C ILE A 796 25.57 1.03 -7.47
N ARG A 797 25.17 -0.22 -7.15
CA ARG A 797 26.05 -1.37 -7.31
C ARG A 797 26.38 -1.64 -8.79
N PRO A 798 27.66 -1.93 -9.17
CA PRO A 798 27.98 -2.44 -10.50
C PRO A 798 27.17 -3.72 -10.82
N GLY A 799 26.70 -3.86 -12.05
CA GLY A 799 25.81 -4.97 -12.46
C GLY A 799 24.31 -4.76 -12.17
N VAL A 800 23.97 -3.66 -11.51
CA VAL A 800 22.59 -3.28 -11.21
C VAL A 800 22.30 -1.92 -11.87
N VAL A 801 21.12 -1.80 -12.49
CA VAL A 801 20.59 -0.52 -12.98
C VAL A 801 19.25 -0.24 -12.32
N ALA A 802 18.90 1.04 -12.19
CA ALA A 802 17.64 1.42 -11.53
C ALA A 802 16.98 2.60 -12.22
N ALA A 803 15.66 2.51 -12.38
CA ALA A 803 14.84 3.61 -12.88
C ALA A 803 13.55 3.72 -12.04
N SER A 804 13.01 4.91 -11.85
CA SER A 804 11.80 5.12 -11.05
C SER A 804 10.54 4.80 -11.85
N HIS A 805 9.53 4.25 -11.19
CA HIS A 805 8.19 4.00 -11.77
C HIS A 805 7.23 5.19 -11.62
N HIS A 806 7.70 6.38 -11.27
CA HIS A 806 6.82 7.51 -10.94
C HIS A 806 6.63 8.52 -12.06
N MET A 807 7.33 8.39 -13.16
CA MET A 807 7.27 9.29 -14.29
C MET A 807 6.86 8.54 -15.56
N GLY A 808 6.72 9.25 -16.69
CA GLY A 808 6.35 8.64 -17.96
C GLY A 808 4.85 8.64 -18.25
N ARG A 809 4.10 9.56 -17.63
CA ARG A 809 2.67 9.78 -17.95
C ARG A 809 2.54 10.30 -19.39
N TRP A 810 1.46 9.91 -20.06
CA TRP A 810 1.21 10.28 -21.46
C TRP A 810 -0.28 10.48 -21.76
N ARG A 811 -0.54 11.17 -22.86
CA ARG A 811 -1.88 11.39 -23.42
C ARG A 811 -1.86 11.27 -24.94
N LEU A 812 -2.99 10.86 -25.52
CA LEU A 812 -3.16 10.66 -26.96
C LEU A 812 -3.80 11.85 -27.67
N GLU A 813 -4.47 12.75 -26.94
CA GLU A 813 -5.21 13.87 -27.54
C GLU A 813 -4.37 15.15 -27.61
N ASP A 814 -4.43 15.82 -28.77
CA ASP A 814 -3.68 17.04 -29.03
C ASP A 814 -4.05 18.20 -28.10
N ASP A 815 -5.35 18.46 -27.90
CA ASP A 815 -5.83 19.62 -27.16
C ASP A 815 -5.57 19.56 -25.65
N LYS A 816 -5.38 18.35 -25.11
CA LYS A 816 -5.18 18.08 -23.68
C LYS A 816 -3.78 17.57 -23.35
N ALA A 817 -2.89 17.56 -24.32
CA ALA A 817 -1.48 17.20 -24.10
C ALA A 817 -0.69 18.27 -23.33
N ARG A 818 -1.26 19.41 -23.06
CA ARG A 818 -0.66 20.52 -22.31
C ARG A 818 -0.73 20.25 -20.82
N SER A 819 0.24 19.52 -20.34
CA SER A 819 0.32 19.15 -18.94
C SER A 819 1.78 19.14 -18.47
N TRP A 820 2.03 19.59 -17.27
CA TRP A 820 3.33 19.43 -16.64
C TRP A 820 3.59 18.00 -16.14
N GLY A 821 2.57 17.14 -16.09
CA GLY A 821 2.66 15.77 -15.56
C GLY A 821 2.61 14.67 -16.62
N ALA A 822 2.14 14.96 -17.84
CA ALA A 822 2.00 13.97 -18.90
C ALA A 822 2.46 14.54 -20.25
N GLY A 823 3.24 13.76 -21.01
CA GLY A 823 3.65 14.11 -22.35
C GLY A 823 2.63 13.65 -23.40
N LYS A 824 2.57 14.35 -24.53
CA LYS A 824 1.82 13.87 -25.69
C LYS A 824 2.53 12.67 -26.30
N ALA A 825 1.77 11.66 -26.67
CA ALA A 825 2.30 10.44 -27.28
C ALA A 825 1.34 9.88 -28.33
N SER A 826 1.92 9.15 -29.29
CA SER A 826 1.20 8.29 -30.23
C SER A 826 1.39 6.83 -29.88
N ILE A 827 0.36 6.01 -30.11
CA ILE A 827 0.40 4.56 -29.95
C ILE A 827 -0.04 3.91 -31.25
N GLU A 828 0.85 3.06 -31.79
CA GLU A 828 0.60 2.35 -33.05
C GLU A 828 1.06 0.88 -32.94
N ARG A 829 0.59 0.02 -33.85
CA ARG A 829 1.17 -1.31 -34.05
C ARG A 829 2.18 -1.26 -35.17
N ASP A 830 3.35 -1.88 -34.98
CA ASP A 830 4.33 -2.07 -36.02
C ASP A 830 3.98 -3.29 -36.90
N ASP A 831 4.77 -3.48 -37.99
CA ASP A 831 4.56 -4.57 -38.95
C ASP A 831 4.66 -5.97 -38.30
N ASP A 832 5.36 -6.11 -37.21
CA ASP A 832 5.48 -7.35 -36.41
C ASP A 832 4.31 -7.55 -35.42
N GLY A 833 3.36 -6.60 -35.37
CA GLY A 833 2.20 -6.64 -34.52
C GLY A 833 2.47 -6.18 -33.06
N ARG A 834 3.65 -5.64 -32.79
CA ARG A 834 4.03 -5.12 -31.48
C ARG A 834 3.46 -3.71 -31.29
N TRP A 835 3.11 -3.37 -30.07
CA TRP A 835 2.72 -2.01 -29.71
C TRP A 835 3.93 -1.11 -29.55
N ARG A 836 3.85 0.09 -30.14
CA ARG A 836 4.86 1.13 -30.03
C ARG A 836 4.23 2.39 -29.47
N LEU A 837 4.80 2.92 -28.38
CA LEU A 837 4.51 4.25 -27.88
C LEU A 837 5.67 5.16 -28.25
N ARG A 838 5.35 6.24 -28.93
CA ARG A 838 6.28 7.33 -29.25
C ARG A 838 5.83 8.59 -28.56
N ARG A 839 6.79 9.28 -28.00
CA ARG A 839 6.55 10.59 -27.40
C ARG A 839 6.64 11.67 -28.48
N ASP A 840 5.57 12.42 -28.68
CA ASP A 840 5.54 13.51 -29.65
C ASP A 840 6.20 14.77 -29.07
N HIS A 841 5.93 15.09 -27.80
CA HIS A 841 6.61 16.16 -27.07
C HIS A 841 6.48 15.98 -25.54
N GLY A 842 7.25 16.77 -24.79
CA GLY A 842 7.31 16.71 -23.35
C GLY A 842 6.27 17.61 -22.64
N ALA A 843 6.62 18.12 -21.47
CA ALA A 843 5.79 19.03 -20.71
C ALA A 843 5.60 20.37 -21.41
N GLU A 844 4.37 20.89 -21.41
CA GLU A 844 4.00 22.19 -21.92
C GLU A 844 3.28 23.04 -20.88
N ALA A 845 3.47 24.35 -20.96
CA ALA A 845 2.74 25.30 -20.15
C ALA A 845 1.28 25.38 -20.59
N TYR A 846 0.38 25.61 -19.65
CA TYR A 846 -1.01 25.93 -19.89
C TYR A 846 -1.50 27.01 -18.93
N GLN A 847 -2.58 27.71 -19.31
CA GLN A 847 -3.13 28.79 -18.50
C GLN A 847 -3.83 28.24 -17.25
N SER A 848 -3.56 28.86 -16.11
CA SER A 848 -4.27 28.64 -14.86
C SER A 848 -4.33 29.94 -14.04
N ASP A 849 -5.09 29.93 -12.95
CA ASP A 849 -5.12 31.05 -12.00
C ASP A 849 -3.83 31.19 -11.18
N ASP A 850 -2.95 30.22 -11.21
CA ASP A 850 -1.62 30.31 -10.65
C ASP A 850 -0.73 31.15 -11.57
N PRO A 851 -0.20 32.31 -11.11
CA PRO A 851 0.61 33.19 -11.95
C PRO A 851 1.93 32.58 -12.43
N ASP A 852 2.37 31.48 -11.81
CA ASP A 852 3.60 30.79 -12.19
C ASP A 852 3.38 29.57 -13.10
N THR A 853 2.15 29.33 -13.57
CA THR A 853 1.80 28.13 -14.34
C THR A 853 2.50 28.05 -15.69
N ASP A 854 2.72 29.18 -16.35
CA ASP A 854 3.41 29.29 -17.64
C ASP A 854 4.94 29.24 -17.51
N LEU A 855 5.48 29.23 -16.31
CA LEU A 855 6.91 29.15 -16.05
C LEU A 855 7.39 27.71 -15.95
N ILE A 856 7.21 26.92 -17.03
CA ILE A 856 7.76 25.56 -17.10
C ILE A 856 9.13 25.62 -17.76
N TRP A 857 10.15 25.17 -17.05
CA TRP A 857 11.55 25.16 -17.50
C TRP A 857 12.09 23.75 -17.78
N TRP A 858 11.29 22.71 -17.56
CA TRP A 858 11.64 21.32 -17.87
C TRP A 858 10.79 20.78 -19.02
N THR A 859 11.34 19.81 -19.74
CA THR A 859 10.65 19.11 -20.83
C THR A 859 10.55 17.62 -20.63
N ASP A 860 11.22 17.10 -19.58
CA ASP A 860 11.24 15.67 -19.28
C ASP A 860 10.01 15.26 -18.46
N THR A 861 9.11 14.48 -19.05
CA THR A 861 7.96 13.87 -18.36
C THR A 861 8.21 12.39 -18.01
N GLY A 862 9.43 11.87 -18.26
CA GLY A 862 9.83 10.51 -17.91
C GLY A 862 9.49 9.45 -18.95
N VAL A 863 9.74 8.20 -18.62
CA VAL A 863 9.54 7.02 -19.46
C VAL A 863 8.60 6.04 -18.78
N HIS A 864 7.62 5.52 -19.50
CA HIS A 864 6.68 4.51 -18.98
C HIS A 864 7.29 3.11 -19.10
N GLN A 865 8.25 2.80 -18.23
CA GLN A 865 8.98 1.53 -18.25
C GLN A 865 8.10 0.31 -17.94
N ASN A 866 7.03 0.46 -17.09
CA ASN A 866 6.18 -0.66 -16.68
C ASN A 866 5.49 -1.37 -17.84
N LEU A 867 5.29 -0.69 -18.98
CA LEU A 867 4.76 -1.28 -20.22
C LEU A 867 5.60 -2.48 -20.70
N THR A 868 6.90 -2.47 -20.44
CA THR A 868 7.85 -3.48 -20.93
C THR A 868 8.05 -4.65 -19.96
N PHE A 869 7.36 -4.70 -18.83
CA PHE A 869 7.50 -5.78 -17.85
C PHE A 869 6.39 -6.80 -18.02
N PRO A 870 6.70 -8.10 -18.22
CA PRO A 870 5.68 -9.14 -18.24
C PRO A 870 5.06 -9.35 -16.86
N VAL A 871 3.85 -9.86 -16.80
CA VAL A 871 3.20 -10.25 -15.55
C VAL A 871 3.83 -11.53 -15.02
N GLN A 872 4.44 -11.46 -13.84
CA GLN A 872 5.23 -12.51 -13.20
C GLN A 872 4.81 -12.66 -11.73
N PRO A 873 3.69 -13.33 -11.42
CA PRO A 873 3.24 -13.50 -10.04
C PRO A 873 4.09 -14.56 -9.31
N ASP A 874 4.59 -14.22 -8.12
CA ASP A 874 5.26 -15.18 -7.23
C ASP A 874 4.33 -16.38 -6.95
N PRO A 875 4.81 -17.62 -7.09
CA PRO A 875 3.94 -18.79 -7.05
C PRO A 875 3.22 -19.03 -5.72
N VAL A 876 3.77 -18.52 -4.61
CA VAL A 876 3.21 -18.68 -3.26
C VAL A 876 2.35 -17.48 -2.89
N SER A 877 2.94 -16.29 -2.94
CA SER A 877 2.30 -15.06 -2.43
C SER A 877 1.39 -14.37 -3.44
N GLY A 878 1.48 -14.73 -4.72
CA GLY A 878 0.80 -14.01 -5.81
C GLY A 878 1.34 -12.60 -6.06
N MET A 879 2.41 -12.18 -5.39
CA MET A 879 3.01 -10.86 -5.57
C MET A 879 3.70 -10.75 -6.91
N HIS A 880 3.53 -9.63 -7.63
CA HIS A 880 4.27 -9.41 -8.87
C HIS A 880 5.78 -9.27 -8.62
N CYS A 881 6.59 -10.03 -9.36
CA CYS A 881 8.05 -10.00 -9.29
C CYS A 881 8.60 -8.90 -10.19
N TRP A 882 9.02 -7.79 -9.58
CA TRP A 882 9.44 -6.59 -10.30
C TRP A 882 10.86 -6.60 -10.84
N LEU A 883 11.78 -7.35 -10.24
CA LEU A 883 13.14 -7.42 -10.75
C LEU A 883 13.16 -8.00 -12.16
N GLN A 884 13.87 -7.32 -13.07
CA GLN A 884 13.98 -7.73 -14.46
C GLN A 884 15.44 -8.00 -14.83
N ARG A 885 15.66 -9.09 -15.56
CA ARG A 885 16.87 -9.29 -16.34
C ARG A 885 16.73 -8.47 -17.61
N VAL A 886 17.64 -7.53 -17.83
CA VAL A 886 17.60 -6.64 -18.97
C VAL A 886 18.95 -6.61 -19.67
N THR A 887 18.91 -6.34 -20.98
CA THR A 887 20.12 -5.96 -21.72
C THR A 887 20.18 -4.45 -21.79
N VAL A 888 21.32 -3.87 -21.41
CA VAL A 888 21.62 -2.44 -21.43
C VAL A 888 22.57 -2.15 -22.58
N ALA A 889 22.18 -1.29 -23.50
CA ALA A 889 23.00 -0.93 -24.65
C ALA A 889 22.83 0.56 -25.01
N PRO A 890 23.78 1.20 -25.68
CA PRO A 890 23.52 2.50 -26.29
C PRO A 890 22.27 2.45 -27.19
N ALA A 891 21.53 3.55 -27.25
CA ALA A 891 20.37 3.65 -28.11
C ALA A 891 20.74 3.44 -29.60
N GLU A 892 19.85 2.84 -30.37
CA GLU A 892 20.01 2.61 -31.79
C GLU A 892 19.58 3.82 -32.61
N VAL A 893 19.96 3.81 -33.90
CA VAL A 893 19.54 4.86 -34.83
C VAL A 893 18.02 4.83 -34.99
N GLY A 894 17.38 5.96 -34.69
CA GLY A 894 15.92 6.10 -34.74
C GLY A 894 15.22 5.94 -33.36
N ASP A 895 15.95 5.61 -32.31
CA ASP A 895 15.45 5.67 -30.96
C ASP A 895 15.33 7.12 -30.46
N ALA A 896 14.24 7.43 -29.79
CA ALA A 896 14.03 8.67 -29.07
C ALA A 896 13.77 8.46 -27.59
N TYR A 897 14.11 9.45 -26.77
CA TYR A 897 13.81 9.40 -25.34
C TYR A 897 12.30 9.22 -25.10
N GLY A 898 11.96 8.22 -24.30
CA GLY A 898 10.57 7.91 -23.97
C GLY A 898 9.91 6.89 -24.90
N ASP A 899 10.61 6.45 -25.97
CA ASP A 899 10.10 5.37 -26.82
C ASP A 899 9.94 4.07 -26.05
N VAL A 900 8.83 3.36 -26.30
CA VAL A 900 8.54 2.05 -25.72
C VAL A 900 8.00 1.12 -26.81
N VAL A 901 8.49 -0.13 -26.84
CA VAL A 901 8.00 -1.18 -27.76
C VAL A 901 7.68 -2.43 -26.94
N VAL A 902 6.51 -3.04 -27.18
CA VAL A 902 6.03 -4.21 -26.42
C VAL A 902 5.34 -5.23 -27.31
N ASP A 903 5.68 -6.50 -27.09
CA ASP A 903 4.99 -7.67 -27.63
C ASP A 903 4.04 -8.26 -26.56
N THR A 904 2.76 -7.94 -26.66
CA THR A 904 1.71 -8.46 -25.73
C THR A 904 1.46 -9.96 -25.90
N GLY A 905 1.82 -10.54 -27.05
CA GLY A 905 1.78 -12.00 -27.26
C GLY A 905 2.90 -12.71 -26.50
N ALA A 906 4.10 -12.15 -26.48
CA ALA A 906 5.18 -12.66 -25.62
C ALA A 906 4.83 -12.53 -24.15
N SER A 907 4.21 -11.44 -23.75
CA SER A 907 3.75 -11.22 -22.37
C SER A 907 2.74 -12.30 -21.93
N GLN A 908 1.77 -12.63 -22.78
CA GLN A 908 0.78 -13.68 -22.49
C GLN A 908 1.47 -15.03 -22.28
N ARG A 909 2.43 -15.41 -23.14
CA ARG A 909 3.18 -16.67 -22.97
C ARG A 909 3.98 -16.72 -21.66
N ILE A 910 4.63 -15.62 -21.29
CA ILE A 910 5.38 -15.55 -20.02
C ILE A 910 4.42 -15.64 -18.82
N PHE A 911 3.28 -14.98 -18.89
CA PHE A 911 2.25 -15.10 -17.86
C PHE A 911 1.80 -16.56 -17.68
N GLU A 912 1.56 -17.30 -18.77
CA GLU A 912 1.19 -18.72 -18.73
C GLU A 912 2.30 -19.59 -18.12
N GLU A 913 3.57 -19.30 -18.43
CA GLU A 913 4.74 -19.96 -17.79
C GLU A 913 4.74 -19.77 -16.26
N TRP A 914 4.41 -18.56 -15.79
CA TRP A 914 4.37 -18.25 -14.35
C TRP A 914 3.15 -18.84 -13.66
N LEU A 915 1.98 -18.79 -14.30
CA LEU A 915 0.77 -19.41 -13.79
C LEU A 915 0.96 -20.92 -13.56
N ALA A 916 1.70 -21.59 -14.44
CA ALA A 916 2.01 -23.02 -14.33
C ALA A 916 2.93 -23.36 -13.13
N LYS A 917 3.59 -22.41 -12.51
CA LYS A 917 4.38 -22.60 -11.28
C LYS A 917 3.52 -22.60 -10.01
N ALA A 918 2.31 -22.03 -10.07
CA ALA A 918 1.41 -21.97 -8.94
C ALA A 918 0.89 -23.36 -8.55
N ARG A 919 0.52 -23.51 -7.28
CA ARG A 919 -0.06 -24.75 -6.76
C ARG A 919 -1.48 -24.47 -6.30
N PRO A 920 -2.48 -24.78 -7.13
CA PRO A 920 -3.87 -24.46 -6.83
C PRO A 920 -4.42 -25.25 -5.66
N GLY A 921 -5.51 -24.71 -5.02
CA GLY A 921 -6.34 -25.48 -4.09
C GLY A 921 -7.09 -26.63 -4.80
N PRO A 922 -7.91 -27.42 -4.10
CA PRO A 922 -8.37 -27.16 -2.73
C PRO A 922 -7.33 -27.52 -1.67
N GLY A 923 -7.33 -26.69 -0.62
CA GLY A 923 -6.57 -26.96 0.57
C GLY A 923 -7.23 -27.98 1.50
N PRO A 924 -6.78 -28.09 2.78
CA PRO A 924 -7.39 -28.96 3.78
C PRO A 924 -8.91 -28.76 3.85
N ASP A 925 -9.65 -29.85 4.02
CA ASP A 925 -11.12 -29.87 4.10
C ASP A 925 -11.86 -29.25 2.87
N GLY A 926 -11.22 -29.25 1.73
CA GLY A 926 -11.79 -28.67 0.51
C GLY A 926 -11.83 -27.14 0.50
N LEU A 927 -10.96 -26.49 1.26
CA LEU A 927 -10.88 -25.02 1.33
C LEU A 927 -10.12 -24.43 0.14
N ARG A 928 -10.56 -23.27 -0.33
CA ARG A 928 -9.88 -22.47 -1.35
C ARG A 928 -8.63 -21.78 -0.83
N ARG A 929 -8.63 -21.40 0.46
CA ARG A 929 -7.53 -20.75 1.15
C ARG A 929 -7.65 -20.95 2.67
N PRO A 930 -6.55 -20.71 3.43
CA PRO A 930 -6.60 -20.78 4.89
C PRO A 930 -7.54 -19.72 5.45
N LEU A 931 -8.40 -20.09 6.39
CA LEU A 931 -9.38 -19.18 6.98
C LEU A 931 -8.75 -18.12 7.90
N TRP A 932 -7.71 -18.50 8.63
CA TRP A 932 -6.99 -17.57 9.52
C TRP A 932 -6.06 -16.62 8.75
N PHE A 933 -5.78 -16.91 7.46
CA PHE A 933 -4.95 -16.07 6.62
C PHE A 933 -5.76 -14.83 6.22
N ALA A 934 -5.36 -13.66 6.70
CA ALA A 934 -6.13 -12.45 6.56
C ALA A 934 -6.53 -12.14 5.11
N ARG A 935 -7.79 -11.79 4.92
CA ARG A 935 -8.35 -11.26 3.69
C ARG A 935 -9.07 -9.96 4.03
N PRO A 936 -8.83 -8.86 3.32
CA PRO A 936 -9.40 -7.56 3.67
C PRO A 936 -10.93 -7.56 3.72
N VAL A 937 -11.58 -8.02 2.68
CA VAL A 937 -13.02 -8.23 2.63
C VAL A 937 -13.30 -9.72 2.73
N LYS A 938 -14.00 -10.13 3.77
CA LYS A 938 -14.24 -11.54 4.07
C LYS A 938 -15.61 -11.94 3.57
N PRO A 939 -15.71 -12.94 2.67
CA PRO A 939 -17.00 -13.56 2.37
C PRO A 939 -17.45 -14.42 3.53
N ARG A 940 -18.72 -14.87 3.48
CA ARG A 940 -19.22 -15.90 4.40
C ARG A 940 -18.32 -17.15 4.35
N ALA A 941 -18.21 -17.82 5.46
CA ALA A 941 -17.38 -19.01 5.60
C ALA A 941 -17.66 -20.08 4.52
N THR A 942 -18.93 -20.21 4.09
CA THR A 942 -19.35 -21.13 3.03
C THR A 942 -18.69 -20.85 1.67
N ALA A 943 -18.36 -19.57 1.37
CA ALA A 943 -17.68 -19.20 0.12
C ALA A 943 -16.22 -19.71 0.06
N TYR A 944 -15.62 -20.02 1.20
CA TYR A 944 -14.25 -20.58 1.24
C TYR A 944 -14.19 -22.06 0.83
N ARG A 945 -15.31 -22.77 0.77
CA ARG A 945 -15.33 -24.16 0.36
C ARG A 945 -15.25 -24.28 -1.16
N TYR A 946 -14.42 -25.20 -1.60
CA TYR A 946 -14.35 -25.57 -3.00
C TYR A 946 -15.26 -26.77 -3.24
N GLU A 947 -16.26 -26.60 -4.08
CA GLU A 947 -17.10 -27.67 -4.60
C GLU A 947 -16.50 -28.07 -5.96
N GLY A 948 -15.64 -29.11 -5.94
CA GLY A 948 -14.91 -29.59 -7.10
C GLY A 948 -15.79 -30.26 -8.16
#